data_bb8746767c42250da1ae21a67b4c56d4
#
_entry.id   bb8746767c42250da1ae21a67b4c56d4
#
_cell.length_a   1.000
_cell.length_b   1.000
_cell.length_c   1.000
_cell.angle_alpha   90.00
_cell.angle_beta   90.00
_cell.angle_gamma   90.00
#
_symmetry.space_group_name_H-M   'P 1'
#
loop_
_entity.id
_entity.type
_entity.pdbx_description
1 polymer ?
#
loop_
_entity_poly.entity_id
_entity_poly.type
_entity_poly.pdbx_seq_one_letter_code
_entity_poly.pdbx_strand_id
1 'polypeptide(L)'
;GAAPGAGPAPDPPPAPEASAWTDVPPPAPPPVARAADAERPDQVSRYLDILAPEREARRGVHPGDRAVRLSRPRVEGVRRLERGVYEISSTPEPRSTSGRIWRRVRRTLIGNPIRSEHEGHERLSRTQALAVFGSDNISSSAYASEEIMRVLALAGVAALSLTMPLTLAIVALLVVVVISYQQTIKAYPKGGGSYIVSSDNLGVIPGLVAGCSIQVGYVLTVAVSVSAGVAALTSAFPALYENRAPIAVVAVAVMAWGNLRGLRESGTLFAAPAYVYLAAMFSLLGYGLFRYLTGDVPVYVPPPDDGTPALHAAEGVQALGLLLVLRAFASGAVGLTGTEAIADGVAAFKAPESKNARITLVIMATCFAVIFVGISFLASWLHIVPDPHEVETVNSQLTRTLVGIGPYYYIVQFATALLLILAANTAFADFPRLAYFMARDKFLPAHFAFRGERLAFSSGIIILAGLAAVLILLFQGSVTGLLPLYGIGVFTAFTLSQAALVARWWRERGPGWRLRLTVNAVGAATTAIVAVVVGVTRFGQGAWVVLVLIPALVVLLLGIRRHFDSITDLLTLDPNNPAERPDQLRMHLHHYVLIPVPDLNRAAARAIAYAWSLTGAGGNVVIQAVHVTDDADSADQLHEKWERLAPGVQLVIIEAPYRTLVGPLLRYVDAIERRHPEGATIVTVLLPEFIPAHWWEHLLHTQTALMLKGALLFRPRTVVTSIPYHLYD
;
A
#
# COMPACT_ATOMS: atom_id res chain seq x y z
N GLY A 1 -54.83 -40.18 43.34
CA GLY A 1 -53.48 -40.56 43.09
C GLY A 1 -52.70 -39.39 42.45
N ALA A 2 -51.91 -38.70 43.26
CA ALA A 2 -51.07 -37.61 42.78
C ALA A 2 -49.83 -38.14 42.07
N ALA A 3 -49.54 -37.66 40.87
CA ALA A 3 -48.27 -37.90 40.16
C ALA A 3 -47.22 -36.90 40.68
N PRO A 4 -45.95 -37.29 40.85
CA PRO A 4 -44.89 -36.42 41.34
C PRO A 4 -44.41 -35.43 40.31
N GLY A 5 -44.10 -34.23 40.76
CA GLY A 5 -43.73 -33.08 39.97
C GLY A 5 -42.44 -33.27 39.17
N ALA A 6 -42.47 -32.75 37.94
CA ALA A 6 -41.30 -32.58 37.09
C ALA A 6 -40.44 -31.45 37.66
N GLY A 7 -39.18 -31.76 37.96
CA GLY A 7 -38.18 -30.76 38.33
C GLY A 7 -37.89 -29.77 37.18
N PRO A 8 -37.33 -28.61 37.47
CA PRO A 8 -37.04 -27.62 36.45
C PRO A 8 -36.02 -28.17 35.44
N ALA A 9 -36.27 -27.85 34.16
CA ALA A 9 -35.36 -28.22 33.06
C ALA A 9 -33.99 -27.55 33.30
N PRO A 10 -32.89 -28.26 32.96
CA PRO A 10 -31.57 -27.65 33.06
C PRO A 10 -31.46 -26.46 32.12
N ASP A 11 -30.79 -25.40 32.59
CA ASP A 11 -30.47 -24.20 31.81
C ASP A 11 -29.77 -24.58 30.51
N PRO A 12 -30.12 -23.92 29.41
CA PRO A 12 -29.41 -24.14 28.13
C PRO A 12 -27.95 -23.79 28.31
N PRO A 13 -27.02 -24.53 27.65
CA PRO A 13 -25.60 -24.21 27.70
C PRO A 13 -25.38 -22.78 27.24
N PRO A 14 -24.44 -22.05 27.86
CA PRO A 14 -24.13 -20.68 27.44
C PRO A 14 -23.78 -20.68 25.96
N ALA A 15 -24.35 -19.70 25.23
CA ALA A 15 -24.04 -19.48 23.83
C ALA A 15 -22.52 -19.38 23.68
N PRO A 16 -21.92 -20.00 22.63
CA PRO A 16 -20.51 -19.85 22.39
C PRO A 16 -20.19 -18.34 22.28
N GLU A 17 -19.32 -17.88 23.14
CA GLU A 17 -18.88 -16.50 23.17
C GLU A 17 -18.45 -16.09 21.77
N ALA A 18 -18.95 -14.96 21.32
CA ALA A 18 -18.63 -14.39 20.02
C ALA A 18 -17.12 -14.34 19.84
N SER A 19 -16.68 -15.10 18.86
CA SER A 19 -15.34 -15.13 18.23
C SER A 19 -14.21 -14.50 19.06
N ALA A 20 -13.41 -15.34 19.66
CA ALA A 20 -12.14 -15.06 20.31
C ALA A 20 -11.03 -14.54 19.36
N TRP A 21 -11.39 -13.61 18.46
CA TRP A 21 -10.43 -12.92 17.60
C TRP A 21 -10.17 -11.49 18.07
N THR A 22 -10.68 -11.10 19.23
CA THR A 22 -10.67 -9.69 19.65
C THR A 22 -9.60 -9.34 20.65
N ASP A 23 -8.96 -10.29 21.34
CA ASP A 23 -7.98 -10.01 22.40
C ASP A 23 -6.89 -11.09 22.51
N VAL A 24 -6.37 -11.58 21.39
CA VAL A 24 -5.05 -12.17 21.44
C VAL A 24 -4.09 -11.00 21.34
N PRO A 25 -3.48 -10.55 22.47
CA PRO A 25 -2.27 -9.75 22.39
C PRO A 25 -1.33 -10.53 21.46
N PRO A 26 -0.44 -9.87 20.69
CA PRO A 26 0.58 -10.57 19.93
C PRO A 26 1.15 -11.61 20.87
N PRO A 27 1.31 -12.90 20.45
CA PRO A 27 1.77 -13.95 21.34
C PRO A 27 2.96 -13.37 22.07
N ALA A 28 2.87 -13.37 23.41
CA ALA A 28 4.01 -12.99 24.22
C ALA A 28 5.18 -13.78 23.65
N PRO A 29 6.33 -13.16 23.41
CA PRO A 29 7.51 -13.88 22.93
C PRO A 29 7.61 -15.12 23.82
N PRO A 30 7.77 -16.32 23.23
CA PRO A 30 7.73 -17.57 23.98
C PRO A 30 8.60 -17.33 25.21
N PRO A 31 8.15 -17.71 26.42
CA PRO A 31 8.98 -17.53 27.61
C PRO A 31 10.31 -18.16 27.23
N VAL A 32 11.35 -17.34 27.20
CA VAL A 32 12.72 -17.84 27.01
C VAL A 32 12.82 -18.91 28.05
N ALA A 33 12.81 -20.19 27.61
CA ALA A 33 12.85 -21.32 28.49
C ALA A 33 13.97 -21.00 29.47
N ARG A 34 13.66 -20.84 30.77
CA ARG A 34 14.66 -20.76 31.78
C ARG A 34 15.44 -22.04 31.61
N ALA A 35 16.55 -21.94 30.89
CA ALA A 35 17.52 -22.99 30.85
C ALA A 35 17.78 -23.31 32.31
N ALA A 36 17.42 -24.53 32.71
CA ALA A 36 17.72 -25.03 34.03
C ALA A 36 19.15 -24.63 34.35
N ASP A 37 19.34 -24.12 35.54
CA ASP A 37 20.61 -23.67 36.13
C ASP A 37 21.73 -24.69 35.91
N ALA A 38 22.31 -24.67 34.71
CA ALA A 38 23.64 -25.17 34.49
C ALA A 38 24.55 -23.97 34.79
N GLU A 39 25.29 -24.03 35.86
CA GLU A 39 26.38 -23.13 36.18
C GLU A 39 27.32 -22.99 34.97
N ARG A 40 27.02 -22.05 34.10
CA ARG A 40 27.95 -21.59 33.06
C ARG A 40 28.80 -20.49 33.70
N PRO A 41 30.13 -20.57 33.56
CA PRO A 41 31.01 -19.62 34.18
C PRO A 41 30.63 -18.19 33.75
N ASP A 42 30.59 -17.29 34.71
CA ASP A 42 30.26 -15.86 34.66
C ASP A 42 30.92 -15.06 33.51
N GLN A 43 31.88 -15.63 32.83
CA GLN A 43 32.62 -14.97 31.75
C GLN A 43 31.84 -14.82 30.44
N VAL A 44 31.01 -15.78 30.07
CA VAL A 44 30.24 -15.71 28.80
C VAL A 44 29.08 -14.70 28.89
N SER A 45 28.53 -14.52 30.09
CA SER A 45 27.42 -13.57 30.33
C SER A 45 27.86 -12.09 30.18
N ARG A 46 29.14 -11.78 30.30
CA ARG A 46 29.65 -10.40 30.23
C ARG A 46 29.78 -9.86 28.82
N TYR A 47 29.97 -10.73 27.81
CA TYR A 47 30.11 -10.32 26.42
C TYR A 47 28.76 -10.10 25.70
N LEU A 48 27.66 -10.51 26.31
CA LEU A 48 26.31 -10.42 25.68
C LEU A 48 25.55 -9.13 26.01
N ASP A 49 26.05 -8.32 26.96
CA ASP A 49 25.41 -7.07 27.36
C ASP A 49 26.30 -5.87 27.02
N ILE A 50 26.05 -5.21 25.91
CA ILE A 50 26.80 -4.04 25.44
C ILE A 50 26.76 -2.85 26.41
N LEU A 51 25.87 -2.86 27.39
CA LEU A 51 25.73 -1.87 28.47
C LEU A 51 26.07 -2.46 29.85
N ALA A 52 26.72 -3.62 29.91
CA ALA A 52 27.17 -4.19 31.15
C ALA A 52 28.16 -3.24 31.84
N PRO A 53 28.07 -3.08 33.17
CA PRO A 53 29.01 -2.22 33.89
C PRO A 53 30.43 -2.77 33.79
N GLU A 54 31.36 -1.96 33.34
CA GLU A 54 32.79 -2.24 33.32
C GLU A 54 33.35 -2.01 34.71
N ARG A 55 34.16 -2.99 35.17
CA ARG A 55 34.88 -2.91 36.43
C ARG A 55 36.29 -2.37 36.20
N GLU A 56 36.52 -1.12 36.55
CA GLU A 56 37.81 -0.48 36.50
C GLU A 56 38.48 -0.62 37.89
N ALA A 57 39.53 -1.41 37.99
CA ALA A 57 40.32 -1.47 39.23
C ALA A 57 41.12 -0.17 39.39
N ARG A 58 40.86 0.58 40.45
CA ARG A 58 41.64 1.76 40.81
C ARG A 58 42.46 1.44 42.10
N ARG A 59 43.70 1.96 42.14
CA ARG A 59 44.46 1.99 43.37
C ARG A 59 43.81 2.99 44.33
N GLY A 60 43.56 2.55 45.56
CA GLY A 60 43.05 3.44 46.61
C GLY A 60 44.08 4.47 47.06
N VAL A 61 43.64 5.35 47.96
CA VAL A 61 44.47 6.45 48.44
C VAL A 61 45.63 5.94 49.37
N HIS A 62 45.48 4.77 49.97
CA HIS A 62 46.47 4.16 50.83
C HIS A 62 47.10 2.92 50.15
N PRO A 63 48.41 2.61 50.50
CA PRO A 63 49.10 1.41 50.04
C PRO A 63 48.31 0.15 50.44
N GLY A 64 47.80 -0.61 49.46
CA GLY A 64 47.00 -1.82 49.70
C GLY A 64 45.51 -1.70 49.41
N ASP A 65 44.97 -0.51 49.28
CA ASP A 65 43.57 -0.31 48.96
C ASP A 65 43.28 -0.69 47.49
N ARG A 66 42.29 -1.54 47.31
CA ARG A 66 41.74 -1.88 45.98
C ARG A 66 40.30 -1.38 45.87
N ALA A 67 40.11 -0.25 45.20
CA ALA A 67 38.79 0.25 44.85
C ALA A 67 38.38 -0.22 43.44
N VAL A 68 37.16 -0.67 43.29
CA VAL A 68 36.60 -1.02 41.98
C VAL A 68 35.55 0.04 41.61
N ARG A 69 35.84 0.81 40.57
CA ARG A 69 34.86 1.73 40.00
C ARG A 69 34.02 0.97 38.99
N LEU A 70 32.72 0.98 39.18
CA LEU A 70 31.74 0.50 38.16
C LEU A 70 31.41 1.66 37.24
N SER A 71 31.92 1.64 36.02
CA SER A 71 31.51 2.56 35.00
C SER A 71 30.44 1.87 34.12
N ARG A 72 29.34 2.57 33.87
CA ARG A 72 28.34 2.09 32.92
C ARG A 72 28.61 2.75 31.56
N PRO A 73 28.95 1.97 30.51
CA PRO A 73 29.13 2.54 29.19
C PRO A 73 27.82 3.21 28.74
N ARG A 74 27.92 4.47 28.35
CA ARG A 74 26.82 5.20 27.75
C ARG A 74 26.99 5.15 26.22
N VAL A 75 26.19 4.35 25.56
CA VAL A 75 26.10 4.39 24.08
C VAL A 75 24.99 5.35 23.70
N GLU A 76 25.37 6.44 23.02
CA GLU A 76 24.37 7.42 22.55
C GLU A 76 23.28 6.74 21.71
N GLY A 77 22.03 7.02 22.04
CA GLY A 77 20.89 6.49 21.29
C GLY A 77 20.48 5.05 21.64
N VAL A 78 21.16 4.38 22.59
CA VAL A 78 20.79 3.04 23.05
C VAL A 78 20.38 3.09 24.51
N ARG A 79 19.15 2.69 24.81
CA ARG A 79 18.59 2.58 26.16
C ARG A 79 18.26 1.12 26.44
N ARG A 80 18.76 0.61 27.56
CA ARG A 80 18.36 -0.73 28.02
C ARG A 80 17.00 -0.65 28.70
N LEU A 81 16.05 -1.44 28.24
CA LEU A 81 14.73 -1.62 28.87
C LEU A 81 14.78 -2.77 29.87
N GLU A 82 15.23 -3.95 29.42
CA GLU A 82 15.40 -5.17 30.24
C GLU A 82 16.70 -5.89 29.87
N ARG A 83 17.00 -7.00 30.56
CA ARG A 83 18.18 -7.81 30.25
C ARG A 83 18.03 -8.41 28.83
N GLY A 84 18.90 -7.99 27.91
CA GLY A 84 18.85 -8.40 26.49
C GLY A 84 17.86 -7.63 25.61
N VAL A 85 17.12 -6.64 26.16
CA VAL A 85 16.20 -5.78 25.40
C VAL A 85 16.69 -4.35 25.41
N TYR A 86 16.96 -3.82 24.22
CA TYR A 86 17.48 -2.47 24.02
C TYR A 86 16.55 -1.65 23.16
N GLU A 87 16.28 -0.41 23.56
CA GLU A 87 15.59 0.59 22.76
C GLU A 87 16.65 1.45 22.05
N ILE A 88 16.53 1.57 20.72
CA ILE A 88 17.37 2.46 19.91
C ILE A 88 16.57 3.73 19.65
N SER A 89 16.90 4.80 20.35
CA SER A 89 16.16 6.07 20.32
C SER A 89 16.55 7.00 19.17
N SER A 90 17.65 6.72 18.47
CA SER A 90 18.14 7.54 17.36
C SER A 90 18.59 6.69 16.18
N THR A 91 18.19 7.06 14.97
CA THR A 91 18.79 6.49 13.76
C THR A 91 20.24 6.94 13.64
N PRO A 92 21.23 6.05 13.50
CA PRO A 92 22.64 6.40 13.42
C PRO A 92 22.88 7.36 12.25
N GLU A 93 23.76 8.34 12.45
CA GLU A 93 24.13 9.26 11.38
C GLU A 93 24.95 8.53 10.30
N PRO A 94 24.61 8.70 9.00
CA PRO A 94 25.42 8.12 7.95
C PRO A 94 26.85 8.67 8.00
N ARG A 95 27.83 7.79 8.04
CA ARG A 95 29.25 8.17 8.06
C ARG A 95 29.71 8.78 6.73
N SER A 96 29.11 8.37 5.60
CA SER A 96 29.45 8.87 4.27
C SER A 96 28.79 10.22 3.94
N THR A 97 29.47 11.04 3.16
CA THR A 97 28.94 12.34 2.69
C THR A 97 27.73 12.14 1.80
N SER A 98 27.73 11.15 0.92
CA SER A 98 26.57 10.76 0.08
C SER A 98 25.38 10.34 0.92
N GLY A 99 25.59 9.57 1.98
CA GLY A 99 24.55 9.17 2.92
C GLY A 99 23.97 10.37 3.68
N ARG A 100 24.78 11.39 4.05
CA ARG A 100 24.30 12.61 4.67
C ARG A 100 23.47 13.48 3.70
N ILE A 101 23.90 13.60 2.44
CA ILE A 101 23.14 14.29 1.40
C ILE A 101 21.81 13.55 1.15
N TRP A 102 21.85 12.23 0.96
CA TRP A 102 20.65 11.43 0.76
C TRP A 102 19.67 11.54 1.93
N ARG A 103 20.16 11.49 3.17
CA ARG A 103 19.32 11.71 4.36
C ARG A 103 18.72 13.12 4.37
N ARG A 104 19.48 14.17 3.99
CA ARG A 104 18.96 15.53 3.90
C ARG A 104 17.88 15.64 2.83
N VAL A 105 18.11 15.11 1.64
CA VAL A 105 17.11 15.04 0.55
C VAL A 105 15.87 14.27 1.00
N ARG A 106 16.05 13.10 1.62
CA ARG A 106 14.95 12.31 2.13
C ARG A 106 14.16 13.04 3.23
N ARG A 107 14.83 13.70 4.17
CA ARG A 107 14.17 14.54 5.20
C ARG A 107 13.42 15.72 4.60
N THR A 108 13.94 16.33 3.56
CA THR A 108 13.27 17.41 2.85
C THR A 108 12.07 16.91 2.06
N LEU A 109 12.17 15.76 1.40
CA LEU A 109 11.09 15.19 0.59
C LEU A 109 10.02 14.49 1.45
N ILE A 110 10.41 13.70 2.46
CA ILE A 110 9.51 12.83 3.23
C ILE A 110 9.25 13.39 4.63
N GLY A 111 10.20 14.09 5.25
CA GLY A 111 10.12 14.64 6.60
C GLY A 111 10.83 13.77 7.66
N ASN A 112 10.71 14.15 8.94
CA ASN A 112 11.33 13.44 10.06
C ASN A 112 10.53 12.18 10.43
N PRO A 113 11.20 11.09 10.93
CA PRO A 113 10.52 9.90 11.43
C PRO A 113 9.55 10.23 12.58
N ILE A 114 8.42 9.54 12.62
CA ILE A 114 7.40 9.66 13.69
C ILE A 114 7.44 8.38 14.54
N ARG A 115 7.37 8.53 15.86
CA ARG A 115 7.34 7.39 16.79
C ARG A 115 5.98 6.67 16.71
N SER A 116 6.00 5.34 16.75
CA SER A 116 4.78 4.52 16.69
C SER A 116 3.76 4.80 17.81
N GLU A 117 4.22 5.34 18.95
CA GLU A 117 3.37 5.72 20.08
C GLU A 117 2.36 6.84 19.74
N HIS A 118 2.64 7.66 18.72
CA HIS A 118 1.77 8.77 18.31
C HIS A 118 0.61 8.34 17.42
N GLU A 119 0.56 7.08 16.98
CA GLU A 119 -0.51 6.56 16.11
C GLU A 119 -1.91 6.67 16.73
N GLY A 120 -2.01 6.62 18.06
CA GLY A 120 -3.28 6.66 18.80
C GLY A 120 -3.93 8.04 18.95
N HIS A 121 -3.24 9.14 18.64
CA HIS A 121 -3.69 10.51 18.93
C HIS A 121 -4.44 11.17 17.77
N GLU A 122 -4.57 10.54 16.58
CA GLU A 122 -5.06 11.17 15.36
C GLU A 122 -6.45 10.73 14.91
N ARG A 123 -7.34 10.40 15.86
CA ARG A 123 -8.72 10.06 15.52
C ARG A 123 -9.50 11.27 15.08
N LEU A 124 -10.25 11.11 13.98
CA LEU A 124 -11.01 12.18 13.34
C LEU A 124 -12.37 12.43 14.02
N SER A 125 -12.74 13.69 14.18
CA SER A 125 -14.11 14.08 14.50
C SER A 125 -15.02 13.81 13.29
N ARG A 126 -16.35 13.85 13.48
CA ARG A 126 -17.33 13.66 12.39
C ARG A 126 -17.14 14.67 11.25
N THR A 127 -16.88 15.93 11.59
CA THR A 127 -16.67 17.00 10.62
C THR A 127 -15.39 16.79 9.82
N GLN A 128 -14.29 16.44 10.48
CA GLN A 128 -13.04 16.11 9.79
C GLN A 128 -13.17 14.84 8.94
N ALA A 129 -13.85 13.80 9.46
CA ALA A 129 -14.06 12.56 8.75
C ALA A 129 -14.98 12.71 7.53
N LEU A 130 -15.99 13.60 7.60
CA LEU A 130 -16.81 13.95 6.44
C LEU A 130 -15.96 14.57 5.33
N ALA A 131 -15.04 15.47 5.69
CA ALA A 131 -14.15 16.11 4.73
C ALA A 131 -13.08 15.18 4.18
N VAL A 132 -12.60 14.19 4.99
CA VAL A 132 -11.52 13.28 4.58
C VAL A 132 -12.06 12.07 3.84
N PHE A 133 -13.10 11.40 4.34
CA PHE A 133 -13.67 10.19 3.75
C PHE A 133 -14.90 10.44 2.87
N GLY A 134 -15.65 11.52 3.14
CA GLY A 134 -16.85 11.86 2.37
C GLY A 134 -16.56 12.68 1.12
N SER A 135 -15.37 13.28 0.99
CA SER A 135 -15.03 14.14 -0.14
C SER A 135 -15.11 13.41 -1.48
N ASP A 136 -14.74 12.15 -1.55
CA ASP A 136 -14.76 11.34 -2.78
C ASP A 136 -16.20 11.18 -3.31
N ASN A 137 -17.12 10.74 -2.46
CA ASN A 137 -18.52 10.61 -2.87
C ASN A 137 -19.17 11.98 -3.17
N ILE A 138 -18.97 12.99 -2.30
CA ILE A 138 -19.56 14.33 -2.49
C ILE A 138 -19.05 14.97 -3.78
N SER A 139 -17.75 14.86 -4.08
CA SER A 139 -17.15 15.43 -5.29
C SER A 139 -17.67 14.79 -6.56
N SER A 140 -18.04 13.52 -6.51
CA SER A 140 -18.62 12.80 -7.66
C SER A 140 -19.94 13.39 -8.14
N SER A 141 -20.66 14.14 -7.29
CA SER A 141 -21.88 14.88 -7.68
C SER A 141 -21.60 15.94 -8.75
N ALA A 142 -20.36 16.44 -8.84
CA ALA A 142 -20.00 17.48 -9.82
C ALA A 142 -19.99 16.97 -11.26
N TYR A 143 -19.76 15.68 -11.50
CA TYR A 143 -19.73 15.10 -12.85
C TYR A 143 -20.83 14.05 -13.12
N ALA A 144 -21.46 13.48 -12.09
CA ALA A 144 -22.41 12.39 -12.27
C ALA A 144 -23.63 12.78 -13.15
N SER A 145 -24.18 13.99 -12.98
CA SER A 145 -25.28 14.50 -13.83
C SER A 145 -24.84 14.70 -15.26
N GLU A 146 -23.65 15.26 -15.46
CA GLU A 146 -23.04 15.50 -16.78
C GLU A 146 -22.88 14.19 -17.55
N GLU A 147 -22.40 13.13 -16.88
CA GLU A 147 -22.17 11.83 -17.52
C GLU A 147 -23.47 11.12 -17.94
N ILE A 148 -24.57 11.32 -17.20
CA ILE A 148 -25.90 10.89 -17.65
C ILE A 148 -26.28 11.65 -18.91
N MET A 149 -26.17 12.98 -18.87
CA MET A 149 -26.58 13.87 -19.95
C MET A 149 -25.75 13.65 -21.22
N ARG A 150 -24.44 13.41 -21.11
CA ARG A 150 -23.54 13.09 -22.24
C ARG A 150 -24.02 11.85 -23.01
N VAL A 151 -24.41 10.79 -22.28
CA VAL A 151 -24.89 9.57 -22.91
C VAL A 151 -26.26 9.78 -23.53
N LEU A 152 -27.18 10.48 -22.87
CA LEU A 152 -28.50 10.78 -23.38
C LEU A 152 -28.46 11.70 -24.62
N ALA A 153 -27.53 12.66 -24.65
CA ALA A 153 -27.33 13.57 -25.78
C ALA A 153 -27.01 12.82 -27.10
N LEU A 154 -26.48 11.60 -27.03
CA LEU A 154 -26.28 10.75 -28.22
C LEU A 154 -27.60 10.40 -28.92
N ALA A 155 -28.72 10.42 -28.19
CA ALA A 155 -30.06 10.23 -28.76
C ALA A 155 -30.77 11.55 -29.07
N GLY A 156 -30.10 12.69 -28.96
CA GLY A 156 -30.63 14.03 -29.19
C GLY A 156 -31.13 14.72 -27.92
N VAL A 157 -31.36 16.03 -28.03
CA VAL A 157 -31.70 16.90 -26.89
C VAL A 157 -32.97 16.46 -26.17
N ALA A 158 -33.97 15.90 -26.90
CA ALA A 158 -35.23 15.41 -26.30
C ALA A 158 -34.99 14.30 -25.27
N ALA A 159 -33.93 13.47 -25.43
CA ALA A 159 -33.59 12.40 -24.50
C ALA A 159 -33.07 12.93 -23.15
N LEU A 160 -32.60 14.18 -23.07
CA LEU A 160 -32.18 14.81 -21.82
C LEU A 160 -33.31 14.91 -20.78
N SER A 161 -34.58 14.83 -21.20
CA SER A 161 -35.74 14.73 -20.30
C SER A 161 -35.67 13.53 -19.36
N LEU A 162 -34.91 12.47 -19.72
CA LEU A 162 -34.68 11.28 -18.88
C LEU A 162 -33.62 11.49 -17.79
N THR A 163 -32.91 12.62 -17.80
CA THR A 163 -31.86 12.91 -16.78
C THR A 163 -32.44 12.83 -15.38
N MET A 164 -33.55 13.47 -15.11
CA MET A 164 -34.18 13.50 -13.78
C MET A 164 -34.70 12.13 -13.31
N PRO A 165 -35.43 11.34 -14.12
CA PRO A 165 -35.81 9.98 -13.74
C PRO A 165 -34.62 9.08 -13.43
N LEU A 166 -33.54 9.16 -14.23
CA LEU A 166 -32.34 8.36 -14.00
C LEU A 166 -31.61 8.81 -12.73
N THR A 167 -31.52 10.12 -12.47
CA THR A 167 -30.95 10.65 -11.23
C THR A 167 -31.71 10.13 -10.01
N LEU A 168 -33.04 10.12 -10.03
CA LEU A 168 -33.83 9.58 -8.91
C LEU A 168 -33.64 8.08 -8.73
N ALA A 169 -33.51 7.32 -9.81
CA ALA A 169 -33.22 5.89 -9.77
C ALA A 169 -31.84 5.62 -9.13
N ILE A 170 -30.83 6.44 -9.44
CA ILE A 170 -29.49 6.34 -8.85
C ILE A 170 -29.51 6.73 -7.36
N VAL A 171 -30.26 7.75 -6.99
CA VAL A 171 -30.44 8.12 -5.57
C VAL A 171 -31.15 7.00 -4.81
N ALA A 172 -32.14 6.34 -5.40
CA ALA A 172 -32.75 5.15 -4.77
C ALA A 172 -31.74 4.02 -4.57
N LEU A 173 -30.85 3.77 -5.55
CA LEU A 173 -29.74 2.83 -5.42
C LEU A 173 -28.78 3.25 -4.29
N LEU A 174 -28.44 4.54 -4.20
CA LEU A 174 -27.60 5.08 -3.09
C LEU A 174 -28.20 4.75 -1.72
N VAL A 175 -29.52 4.97 -1.55
CA VAL A 175 -30.19 4.66 -0.29
C VAL A 175 -30.02 3.19 0.09
N VAL A 176 -30.20 2.27 -0.87
CA VAL A 176 -30.03 0.83 -0.64
C VAL A 176 -28.58 0.51 -0.23
N VAL A 177 -27.60 1.07 -0.96
CA VAL A 177 -26.17 0.88 -0.68
C VAL A 177 -25.81 1.43 0.70
N VAL A 178 -26.27 2.63 1.06
CA VAL A 178 -26.01 3.26 2.38
C VAL A 178 -26.60 2.44 3.52
N ILE A 179 -27.83 1.92 3.38
CA ILE A 179 -28.43 1.06 4.41
C ILE A 179 -27.62 -0.23 4.59
N SER A 180 -27.11 -0.79 3.50
CA SER A 180 -26.22 -1.96 3.54
C SER A 180 -24.92 -1.64 4.27
N TYR A 181 -24.23 -0.55 3.91
CA TYR A 181 -22.96 -0.15 4.56
C TYR A 181 -23.14 0.23 6.03
N GLN A 182 -24.29 0.76 6.45
CA GLN A 182 -24.58 0.94 7.87
C GLN A 182 -24.55 -0.39 8.64
N GLN A 183 -24.98 -1.48 8.00
CA GLN A 183 -24.91 -2.82 8.59
C GLN A 183 -23.46 -3.34 8.61
N THR A 184 -22.71 -3.10 7.54
CA THR A 184 -21.27 -3.43 7.45
C THR A 184 -20.49 -2.77 8.60
N ILE A 185 -20.64 -1.44 8.78
CA ILE A 185 -19.97 -0.68 9.85
C ILE A 185 -20.33 -1.22 11.24
N LYS A 186 -21.57 -1.69 11.43
CA LYS A 186 -22.00 -2.30 12.71
C LYS A 186 -21.40 -3.69 12.90
N ALA A 187 -21.29 -4.48 11.83
CA ALA A 187 -20.77 -5.84 11.88
C ALA A 187 -19.24 -5.87 12.00
N TYR A 188 -18.55 -4.86 11.46
CA TYR A 188 -17.09 -4.73 11.41
C TYR A 188 -16.62 -3.39 12.01
N PRO A 189 -16.70 -3.19 13.33
CA PRO A 189 -16.38 -1.90 13.97
C PRO A 189 -14.88 -1.52 13.91
N LYS A 190 -13.99 -2.47 13.61
CA LYS A 190 -12.55 -2.22 13.39
C LYS A 190 -12.21 -1.80 11.95
N GLY A 191 -13.23 -1.62 11.09
CA GLY A 191 -13.08 -1.45 9.65
C GLY A 191 -12.97 -2.81 8.99
N GLY A 192 -13.45 -2.93 7.78
CA GLY A 192 -13.50 -4.27 7.21
C GLY A 192 -13.61 -4.29 5.71
N GLY A 193 -13.79 -3.19 5.06
CA GLY A 193 -13.91 -3.10 3.61
C GLY A 193 -14.52 -4.33 2.92
N SER A 194 -14.79 -4.19 1.67
CA SER A 194 -15.38 -5.31 0.91
C SER A 194 -14.46 -6.54 0.83
N TYR A 195 -13.12 -6.35 0.92
CA TYR A 195 -12.16 -7.45 0.94
C TYR A 195 -12.33 -8.35 2.17
N ILE A 196 -12.30 -7.74 3.38
CA ILE A 196 -12.37 -8.51 4.63
C ILE A 196 -13.76 -9.14 4.79
N VAL A 197 -14.81 -8.35 4.54
CA VAL A 197 -16.21 -8.83 4.64
C VAL A 197 -16.45 -10.01 3.70
N SER A 198 -15.95 -9.96 2.46
CA SER A 198 -16.10 -11.04 1.49
C SER A 198 -15.23 -12.24 1.83
N SER A 199 -13.99 -12.03 2.28
CA SER A 199 -13.09 -13.13 2.67
C SER A 199 -13.65 -13.94 3.86
N ASP A 200 -14.14 -13.25 4.88
CA ASP A 200 -14.67 -13.88 6.10
C ASP A 200 -15.96 -14.66 5.85
N ASN A 201 -16.81 -14.21 4.94
CA ASN A 201 -18.14 -14.77 4.77
C ASN A 201 -18.33 -15.64 3.53
N LEU A 202 -17.60 -15.37 2.45
CA LEU A 202 -17.68 -16.11 1.18
C LEU A 202 -16.41 -16.90 0.86
N GLY A 203 -15.31 -16.63 1.59
CA GLY A 203 -14.04 -17.32 1.42
C GLY A 203 -13.04 -16.54 0.58
N VAL A 204 -11.85 -17.15 0.36
CA VAL A 204 -10.66 -16.49 -0.17
C VAL A 204 -10.85 -15.92 -1.58
N ILE A 205 -11.42 -16.69 -2.51
CA ILE A 205 -11.55 -16.26 -3.91
C ILE A 205 -12.48 -15.04 -4.07
N PRO A 206 -13.73 -15.05 -3.52
CA PRO A 206 -14.58 -13.86 -3.55
C PRO A 206 -13.94 -12.66 -2.84
N GLY A 207 -13.22 -12.90 -1.73
CA GLY A 207 -12.46 -11.86 -1.06
C GLY A 207 -11.40 -11.22 -1.96
N LEU A 208 -10.61 -12.03 -2.67
CA LEU A 208 -9.61 -11.52 -3.62
C LEU A 208 -10.24 -10.78 -4.79
N VAL A 209 -11.36 -11.29 -5.34
CA VAL A 209 -12.08 -10.57 -6.40
C VAL A 209 -12.54 -9.21 -5.91
N ALA A 210 -13.13 -9.13 -4.71
CA ALA A 210 -13.53 -7.86 -4.12
C ALA A 210 -12.30 -6.94 -3.87
N GLY A 211 -11.21 -7.48 -3.31
CA GLY A 211 -9.97 -6.74 -3.05
C GLY A 211 -9.34 -6.19 -4.31
N CYS A 212 -9.18 -7.00 -5.37
CA CYS A 212 -8.65 -6.56 -6.66
C CYS A 212 -9.56 -5.51 -7.32
N SER A 213 -10.88 -5.71 -7.23
CA SER A 213 -11.87 -4.78 -7.78
C SER A 213 -11.75 -3.39 -7.14
N ILE A 214 -11.60 -3.32 -5.82
CA ILE A 214 -11.41 -2.06 -5.09
C ILE A 214 -10.03 -1.46 -5.36
N GLN A 215 -8.96 -2.27 -5.44
CA GLN A 215 -7.61 -1.78 -5.77
C GLN A 215 -7.60 -1.08 -7.15
N VAL A 216 -8.20 -1.70 -8.16
CA VAL A 216 -8.40 -1.10 -9.48
C VAL A 216 -9.27 0.15 -9.38
N GLY A 217 -10.35 0.10 -8.57
CA GLY A 217 -11.21 1.23 -8.27
C GLY A 217 -10.45 2.43 -7.73
N TYR A 218 -9.57 2.25 -6.73
CA TYR A 218 -8.79 3.36 -6.16
C TYR A 218 -7.84 4.02 -7.17
N VAL A 219 -7.21 3.24 -8.06
CA VAL A 219 -6.38 3.81 -9.13
C VAL A 219 -7.23 4.70 -10.04
N LEU A 220 -8.41 4.22 -10.40
CA LEU A 220 -9.36 4.95 -11.24
C LEU A 220 -9.98 6.15 -10.51
N THR A 221 -10.25 6.05 -9.20
CA THR A 221 -10.67 7.19 -8.38
C THR A 221 -9.68 8.34 -8.49
N VAL A 222 -8.37 8.06 -8.33
CA VAL A 222 -7.35 9.13 -8.46
C VAL A 222 -7.37 9.72 -9.87
N ALA A 223 -7.37 8.88 -10.90
CA ALA A 223 -7.33 9.34 -12.28
C ALA A 223 -8.58 10.17 -12.65
N VAL A 224 -9.78 9.68 -12.31
CA VAL A 224 -11.06 10.35 -12.62
C VAL A 224 -11.22 11.63 -11.82
N SER A 225 -11.03 11.59 -10.50
CA SER A 225 -11.25 12.76 -9.63
C SER A 225 -10.26 13.89 -9.95
N VAL A 226 -8.97 13.57 -10.19
CA VAL A 226 -8.00 14.60 -10.58
C VAL A 226 -8.32 15.16 -11.98
N SER A 227 -8.67 14.31 -12.94
CA SER A 227 -9.07 14.77 -14.29
C SER A 227 -10.31 15.65 -14.25
N ALA A 228 -11.34 15.27 -13.46
CA ALA A 228 -12.54 16.10 -13.28
C ALA A 228 -12.24 17.42 -12.57
N GLY A 229 -11.32 17.43 -11.61
CA GLY A 229 -10.85 18.65 -10.95
C GLY A 229 -10.15 19.60 -11.94
N VAL A 230 -9.32 19.06 -12.81
CA VAL A 230 -8.68 19.82 -13.88
C VAL A 230 -9.72 20.31 -14.91
N ALA A 231 -10.75 19.50 -15.24
CA ALA A 231 -11.85 19.91 -16.12
C ALA A 231 -12.62 21.13 -15.57
N ALA A 232 -12.85 21.20 -14.26
CA ALA A 232 -13.41 22.40 -13.63
C ALA A 232 -12.49 23.62 -13.77
N LEU A 233 -11.16 23.44 -13.70
CA LEU A 233 -10.17 24.50 -13.89
C LEU A 233 -10.13 24.97 -15.36
N THR A 234 -10.12 24.02 -16.31
CA THR A 234 -10.11 24.33 -17.75
C THR A 234 -11.41 24.97 -18.21
N SER A 235 -12.54 24.67 -17.57
CA SER A 235 -13.82 25.37 -17.79
C SER A 235 -13.72 26.86 -17.42
N ALA A 236 -12.99 27.20 -16.35
CA ALA A 236 -12.73 28.59 -15.96
C ALA A 236 -11.65 29.27 -16.81
N PHE A 237 -10.69 28.50 -17.31
CA PHE A 237 -9.54 28.97 -18.09
C PHE A 237 -9.32 28.07 -19.32
N PRO A 238 -10.10 28.26 -20.43
CA PRO A 238 -10.05 27.39 -21.60
C PRO A 238 -8.65 27.24 -22.24
N ALA A 239 -7.78 28.25 -22.09
CA ALA A 239 -6.40 28.20 -22.58
C ALA A 239 -5.56 27.06 -21.93
N LEU A 240 -5.99 26.48 -20.81
CA LEU A 240 -5.33 25.35 -20.16
C LEU A 240 -5.78 23.98 -20.68
N TYR A 241 -6.82 23.94 -21.53
CA TYR A 241 -7.45 22.69 -21.96
C TYR A 241 -6.49 21.73 -22.67
N GLU A 242 -5.64 22.24 -23.56
CA GLU A 242 -4.65 21.42 -24.27
C GLU A 242 -3.62 20.77 -23.31
N ASN A 243 -3.37 21.41 -22.18
CA ASN A 243 -2.43 20.92 -21.17
C ASN A 243 -3.10 20.19 -20.00
N ARG A 244 -4.36 19.77 -20.14
CA ARG A 244 -5.14 19.13 -19.06
C ARG A 244 -4.47 17.86 -18.49
N ALA A 245 -3.90 17.01 -19.35
CA ALA A 245 -3.24 15.78 -18.91
C ALA A 245 -1.93 16.04 -18.12
N PRO A 246 -0.97 16.87 -18.60
CA PRO A 246 0.18 17.28 -17.79
C PRO A 246 -0.19 17.93 -16.45
N ILE A 247 -1.18 18.81 -16.43
CA ILE A 247 -1.66 19.47 -15.19
C ILE A 247 -2.19 18.42 -14.21
N ALA A 248 -2.97 17.46 -14.69
CA ALA A 248 -3.49 16.38 -13.86
C ALA A 248 -2.38 15.49 -13.30
N VAL A 249 -1.35 15.15 -14.09
CA VAL A 249 -0.18 14.38 -13.61
C VAL A 249 0.59 15.14 -12.54
N VAL A 250 0.79 16.47 -12.71
CA VAL A 250 1.42 17.30 -11.69
C VAL A 250 0.58 17.31 -10.41
N ALA A 251 -0.75 17.41 -10.51
CA ALA A 251 -1.62 17.36 -9.35
C ALA A 251 -1.50 16.02 -8.61
N VAL A 252 -1.46 14.88 -9.33
CA VAL A 252 -1.22 13.55 -8.74
C VAL A 252 0.15 13.49 -8.04
N ALA A 253 1.20 14.04 -8.65
CA ALA A 253 2.54 14.07 -8.06
C ALA A 253 2.58 14.90 -6.77
N VAL A 254 1.91 16.06 -6.73
CA VAL A 254 1.79 16.91 -5.54
C VAL A 254 1.01 16.18 -4.44
N MET A 255 -0.09 15.50 -4.78
CA MET A 255 -0.87 14.71 -3.83
C MET A 255 -0.06 13.54 -3.26
N ALA A 256 0.66 12.80 -4.11
CA ALA A 256 1.55 11.72 -3.69
C ALA A 256 2.65 12.22 -2.75
N TRP A 257 3.29 13.34 -3.10
CA TRP A 257 4.30 13.97 -2.25
C TRP A 257 3.73 14.40 -0.89
N GLY A 258 2.54 15.02 -0.88
CA GLY A 258 1.85 15.38 0.36
C GLY A 258 1.57 14.16 1.25
N ASN A 259 1.08 13.06 0.67
CA ASN A 259 0.80 11.82 1.40
C ASN A 259 2.09 11.16 1.91
N LEU A 260 3.17 11.17 1.15
CA LEU A 260 4.49 10.68 1.61
C LEU A 260 5.03 11.50 2.79
N ARG A 261 4.70 12.78 2.86
CA ARG A 261 5.03 13.67 4.00
C ARG A 261 4.13 13.50 5.21
N GLY A 262 3.07 12.70 5.10
CA GLY A 262 2.11 12.51 6.19
C GLY A 262 1.18 13.71 6.38
N LEU A 263 0.93 14.53 5.34
CA LEU A 263 -0.05 15.63 5.37
C LEU A 263 -1.48 15.14 5.66
N ARG A 264 -1.71 13.84 5.56
CA ARG A 264 -2.95 13.16 5.93
C ARG A 264 -3.42 13.49 7.36
N GLU A 265 -2.48 13.82 8.23
CA GLU A 265 -2.71 14.09 9.65
C GLU A 265 -3.42 15.44 9.90
N SER A 266 -3.49 16.32 8.88
CA SER A 266 -4.16 17.61 8.99
C SER A 266 -5.60 17.55 8.48
N GLY A 267 -6.48 16.82 9.19
CA GLY A 267 -7.93 16.77 8.88
C GLY A 267 -8.60 18.15 8.75
N THR A 268 -8.02 19.18 9.35
CA THR A 268 -8.47 20.58 9.23
C THR A 268 -8.11 21.21 7.87
N LEU A 269 -6.96 20.86 7.29
CA LEU A 269 -6.54 21.36 5.98
C LEU A 269 -7.47 20.86 4.87
N PHE A 270 -7.91 19.60 4.95
CA PHE A 270 -8.86 19.01 4.00
C PHE A 270 -10.31 19.45 4.24
N ALA A 271 -10.66 19.88 5.45
CA ALA A 271 -12.01 20.30 5.79
C ALA A 271 -12.40 21.61 5.11
N ALA A 272 -11.51 22.59 5.02
CA ALA A 272 -11.84 23.90 4.47
C ALA A 272 -12.34 23.83 3.01
N PRO A 273 -11.63 23.20 2.05
CA PRO A 273 -12.12 23.06 0.66
C PRO A 273 -13.44 22.32 0.55
N ALA A 274 -13.64 21.25 1.34
CA ALA A 274 -14.88 20.47 1.30
C ALA A 274 -16.08 21.32 1.74
N TYR A 275 -15.94 22.08 2.81
CA TYR A 275 -17.03 22.93 3.31
C TYR A 275 -17.25 24.16 2.42
N VAL A 276 -16.20 24.74 1.80
CA VAL A 276 -16.35 25.80 0.81
C VAL A 276 -17.14 25.31 -0.42
N TYR A 277 -16.84 24.12 -0.91
CA TYR A 277 -17.59 23.50 -1.99
C TYR A 277 -19.07 23.27 -1.60
N LEU A 278 -19.34 22.67 -0.44
CA LEU A 278 -20.71 22.46 0.01
C LEU A 278 -21.47 23.78 0.14
N ALA A 279 -20.87 24.81 0.71
CA ALA A 279 -21.47 26.13 0.84
C ALA A 279 -21.74 26.76 -0.54
N ALA A 280 -20.79 26.69 -1.45
CA ALA A 280 -20.92 27.21 -2.80
C ALA A 280 -22.03 26.47 -3.57
N MET A 281 -22.04 25.13 -3.52
CA MET A 281 -23.06 24.34 -4.22
C MET A 281 -24.47 24.55 -3.62
N PHE A 282 -24.63 24.48 -2.30
CA PHE A 282 -25.94 24.71 -1.69
C PHE A 282 -26.46 26.12 -1.93
N SER A 283 -25.59 27.14 -1.92
CA SER A 283 -26.01 28.51 -2.25
C SER A 283 -26.37 28.67 -3.73
N LEU A 284 -25.62 28.03 -4.66
CA LEU A 284 -25.94 27.99 -6.09
C LEU A 284 -27.31 27.33 -6.33
N LEU A 285 -27.51 26.13 -5.76
CA LEU A 285 -28.76 25.39 -5.90
C LEU A 285 -29.95 26.13 -5.26
N GLY A 286 -29.73 26.73 -4.09
CA GLY A 286 -30.75 27.57 -3.41
C GLY A 286 -31.12 28.78 -4.26
N TYR A 287 -30.14 29.46 -4.85
CA TYR A 287 -30.39 30.59 -5.75
C TYR A 287 -31.10 30.16 -7.04
N GLY A 288 -30.67 29.06 -7.65
CA GLY A 288 -31.35 28.49 -8.81
C GLY A 288 -32.80 28.08 -8.53
N LEU A 289 -33.07 27.46 -7.36
CA LEU A 289 -34.40 27.13 -6.90
C LEU A 289 -35.27 28.41 -6.66
N PHE A 290 -34.66 29.44 -6.06
CA PHE A 290 -35.35 30.73 -5.89
C PHE A 290 -35.77 31.35 -7.24
N ARG A 291 -34.88 31.36 -8.25
CA ARG A 291 -35.21 31.85 -9.61
C ARG A 291 -36.29 30.99 -10.25
N TYR A 292 -36.25 29.67 -10.08
CA TYR A 292 -37.31 28.79 -10.56
C TYR A 292 -38.68 29.14 -9.94
N LEU A 293 -38.74 29.35 -8.62
CA LEU A 293 -39.97 29.66 -7.92
C LEU A 293 -40.52 31.06 -8.24
N THR A 294 -39.66 32.00 -8.59
CA THR A 294 -40.06 33.37 -9.00
C THR A 294 -40.39 33.48 -10.48
N GLY A 295 -40.20 32.42 -11.26
CA GLY A 295 -40.44 32.41 -12.70
C GLY A 295 -39.40 33.16 -13.52
N ASP A 296 -38.28 33.56 -12.93
CA ASP A 296 -37.19 34.25 -13.60
C ASP A 296 -36.24 33.24 -14.27
N VAL A 297 -36.51 32.94 -15.54
CA VAL A 297 -35.74 31.97 -16.34
C VAL A 297 -34.58 32.67 -17.03
N PRO A 298 -33.31 32.43 -16.58
CA PRO A 298 -32.18 32.97 -17.29
C PRO A 298 -31.98 32.33 -18.65
N VAL A 299 -31.49 33.11 -19.61
CA VAL A 299 -31.21 32.63 -20.96
C VAL A 299 -29.94 31.79 -20.95
N TYR A 300 -30.03 30.52 -21.29
CA TYR A 300 -28.86 29.67 -21.48
C TYR A 300 -28.16 30.07 -22.80
N VAL A 301 -26.86 30.37 -22.66
CA VAL A 301 -26.00 30.62 -23.81
C VAL A 301 -25.05 29.42 -23.91
N PRO A 302 -25.13 28.63 -25.00
CA PRO A 302 -24.22 27.53 -25.21
C PRO A 302 -22.77 28.03 -25.26
N PRO A 303 -21.78 27.17 -25.02
CA PRO A 303 -20.37 27.50 -25.20
C PRO A 303 -20.12 28.06 -26.62
N PRO A 304 -19.14 28.98 -26.79
CA PRO A 304 -18.81 29.50 -28.13
C PRO A 304 -18.43 28.32 -29.04
N ASP A 305 -19.12 28.25 -30.19
CA ASP A 305 -18.89 27.21 -31.17
C ASP A 305 -17.68 27.58 -32.03
N ASP A 306 -16.71 26.68 -32.12
CA ASP A 306 -15.52 26.80 -33.00
C ASP A 306 -15.83 26.38 -34.44
N GLY A 307 -17.15 26.43 -34.84
CA GLY A 307 -17.63 26.17 -36.18
C GLY A 307 -18.14 24.73 -36.42
N THR A 308 -18.13 23.89 -35.38
CA THR A 308 -18.86 22.60 -35.41
C THR A 308 -20.26 22.81 -34.82
N PRO A 309 -21.34 22.59 -35.59
CA PRO A 309 -22.69 22.90 -35.16
C PRO A 309 -23.06 22.01 -33.94
N ALA A 310 -22.93 22.50 -32.71
CA ALA A 310 -23.46 21.87 -31.51
C ALA A 310 -25.00 21.65 -31.59
N LEU A 311 -25.67 22.43 -32.45
CA LEU A 311 -27.07 22.32 -32.74
C LEU A 311 -27.45 21.18 -33.71
N HIS A 312 -26.48 20.55 -34.41
CA HIS A 312 -26.76 19.38 -35.25
C HIS A 312 -26.94 18.09 -34.43
N ALA A 313 -26.66 18.12 -33.13
CA ALA A 313 -27.06 17.07 -32.18
C ALA A 313 -28.58 17.07 -31.88
N ALA A 314 -29.38 17.91 -32.55
CA ALA A 314 -30.86 17.81 -32.48
C ALA A 314 -31.37 16.49 -33.06
N GLU A 315 -30.67 15.93 -34.05
CA GLU A 315 -30.89 14.57 -34.55
C GLU A 315 -29.84 13.64 -33.95
N GLY A 316 -30.27 12.82 -32.98
CA GLY A 316 -29.34 11.91 -32.26
C GLY A 316 -28.63 10.96 -33.25
N VAL A 317 -27.35 10.74 -32.99
CA VAL A 317 -26.51 9.77 -33.72
C VAL A 317 -26.94 8.33 -33.44
N GLN A 318 -27.64 8.10 -32.30
CA GLN A 318 -28.12 6.79 -31.85
C GLN A 318 -29.62 6.85 -31.51
N ALA A 319 -30.35 5.78 -31.83
CA ALA A 319 -31.76 5.68 -31.43
C ALA A 319 -31.88 5.58 -29.90
N LEU A 320 -32.90 6.25 -29.33
CA LEU A 320 -33.23 6.13 -27.90
C LEU A 320 -33.81 4.74 -27.64
N GLY A 321 -32.98 3.81 -27.28
CA GLY A 321 -33.33 2.44 -26.92
C GLY A 321 -33.00 2.12 -25.46
N LEU A 322 -33.54 1.00 -24.98
CA LEU A 322 -33.29 0.54 -23.61
C LEU A 322 -31.78 0.48 -23.26
N LEU A 323 -30.96 0.03 -24.21
CA LEU A 323 -29.50 -0.12 -24.01
C LEU A 323 -28.85 1.25 -23.75
N LEU A 324 -29.25 2.31 -24.44
CA LEU A 324 -28.72 3.66 -24.23
C LEU A 324 -29.17 4.24 -22.88
N VAL A 325 -30.42 4.01 -22.48
CA VAL A 325 -30.94 4.42 -21.17
C VAL A 325 -30.18 3.70 -20.03
N LEU A 326 -29.96 2.39 -20.15
CA LEU A 326 -29.16 1.61 -19.21
C LEU A 326 -27.71 2.08 -19.17
N ARG A 327 -27.15 2.45 -20.32
CA ARG A 327 -25.79 3.03 -20.40
C ARG A 327 -25.73 4.38 -19.70
N ALA A 328 -26.71 5.25 -19.86
CA ALA A 328 -26.80 6.53 -19.17
C ALA A 328 -26.93 6.34 -17.65
N PHE A 329 -27.81 5.42 -17.23
CA PHE A 329 -27.92 5.02 -15.82
C PHE A 329 -26.57 4.52 -15.25
N ALA A 330 -25.89 3.61 -15.98
CA ALA A 330 -24.59 3.08 -15.58
C ALA A 330 -23.51 4.16 -15.43
N SER A 331 -23.53 5.18 -16.32
CA SER A 331 -22.60 6.31 -16.25
C SER A 331 -22.77 7.16 -15.00
N GLY A 332 -24.02 7.55 -14.70
CA GLY A 332 -24.30 8.32 -13.49
C GLY A 332 -24.15 7.51 -12.20
N ALA A 333 -24.43 6.19 -12.24
CA ALA A 333 -24.28 5.32 -11.09
C ALA A 333 -22.81 5.20 -10.60
N VAL A 334 -21.82 5.49 -11.46
CA VAL A 334 -20.42 5.60 -11.04
C VAL A 334 -20.22 6.68 -9.97
N GLY A 335 -21.08 7.71 -9.92
CA GLY A 335 -21.04 8.71 -8.83
C GLY A 335 -21.30 8.16 -7.43
N LEU A 336 -21.76 6.91 -7.28
CA LEU A 336 -21.94 6.25 -5.97
C LEU A 336 -20.62 5.75 -5.34
N THR A 337 -19.52 5.85 -6.06
CA THR A 337 -18.19 5.47 -5.55
C THR A 337 -17.80 6.32 -4.34
N GLY A 338 -16.86 5.81 -3.54
CA GLY A 338 -16.44 6.47 -2.30
C GLY A 338 -17.36 6.21 -1.09
N THR A 339 -18.51 5.55 -1.28
CA THR A 339 -19.37 5.18 -0.14
C THR A 339 -18.73 4.14 0.78
N GLU A 340 -17.84 3.30 0.27
CA GLU A 340 -17.08 2.31 1.04
C GLU A 340 -15.99 2.92 1.92
N ALA A 341 -15.43 4.07 1.56
CA ALA A 341 -14.31 4.68 2.28
C ALA A 341 -14.59 4.90 3.77
N ILE A 342 -15.84 5.24 4.14
CA ILE A 342 -16.26 5.37 5.54
C ILE A 342 -16.32 4.01 6.25
N ALA A 343 -16.70 2.94 5.54
CA ALA A 343 -16.74 1.60 6.12
C ALA A 343 -15.33 1.02 6.32
N ASP A 344 -14.40 1.35 5.43
CA ASP A 344 -12.98 0.97 5.54
C ASP A 344 -12.28 1.75 6.65
N GLY A 345 -12.64 3.03 6.80
CA GLY A 345 -12.05 3.98 7.73
C GLY A 345 -12.64 4.02 9.15
N VAL A 346 -13.50 3.09 9.56
CA VAL A 346 -14.21 3.14 10.87
C VAL A 346 -13.25 3.34 12.04
N ALA A 347 -12.10 2.65 12.04
CA ALA A 347 -11.11 2.74 13.12
C ALA A 347 -10.45 4.12 13.26
N ALA A 348 -10.54 4.97 12.24
CA ALA A 348 -10.00 6.33 12.27
C ALA A 348 -10.93 7.35 12.95
N PHE A 349 -12.16 6.97 13.29
CA PHE A 349 -13.10 7.87 13.98
C PHE A 349 -12.84 7.93 15.49
N LYS A 350 -13.16 9.09 16.09
CA LYS A 350 -13.24 9.20 17.55
C LYS A 350 -14.34 8.31 18.09
N ALA A 351 -14.14 7.76 19.29
CA ALA A 351 -15.14 6.94 19.97
C ALA A 351 -16.47 7.71 20.21
N PRO A 352 -17.61 7.07 20.09
CA PRO A 352 -17.85 5.69 19.61
C PRO A 352 -17.78 5.57 18.08
N GLU A 353 -16.74 4.89 17.60
CA GLU A 353 -16.28 4.88 16.19
C GLU A 353 -17.41 4.49 15.22
N SER A 354 -18.03 3.33 15.44
CA SER A 354 -19.09 2.81 14.57
C SER A 354 -20.32 3.73 14.50
N LYS A 355 -20.70 4.36 15.61
CA LYS A 355 -21.82 5.32 15.64
C LYS A 355 -21.48 6.58 14.84
N ASN A 356 -20.26 7.10 15.02
CA ASN A 356 -19.81 8.31 14.34
C ASN A 356 -19.67 8.06 12.82
N ALA A 357 -19.09 6.92 12.42
CA ALA A 357 -18.99 6.53 11.02
C ALA A 357 -20.35 6.40 10.33
N ARG A 358 -21.33 5.77 11.00
CA ARG A 358 -22.70 5.62 10.46
C ARG A 358 -23.41 6.95 10.27
N ILE A 359 -23.27 7.89 11.21
CA ILE A 359 -23.85 9.23 11.09
C ILE A 359 -23.19 9.99 9.95
N THR A 360 -21.86 9.94 9.86
CA THR A 360 -21.10 10.59 8.77
C THR A 360 -21.50 10.04 7.40
N LEU A 361 -21.69 8.72 7.27
CA LEU A 361 -22.15 8.07 6.04
C LEU A 361 -23.51 8.62 5.58
N VAL A 362 -24.46 8.80 6.50
CA VAL A 362 -25.79 9.36 6.16
C VAL A 362 -25.67 10.82 5.74
N ILE A 363 -24.90 11.63 6.47
CA ILE A 363 -24.69 13.04 6.10
C ILE A 363 -24.07 13.15 4.72
N MET A 364 -23.02 12.38 4.44
CA MET A 364 -22.34 12.32 3.15
C MET A 364 -23.32 11.99 2.02
N ALA A 365 -24.08 10.91 2.17
CA ALA A 365 -25.05 10.46 1.15
C ALA A 365 -26.16 11.48 0.94
N THR A 366 -26.61 12.16 2.00
CA THR A 366 -27.62 13.22 1.89
C THR A 366 -27.06 14.43 1.14
N CYS A 367 -25.83 14.88 1.46
CA CYS A 367 -25.19 15.98 0.74
C CYS A 367 -25.05 15.64 -0.76
N PHE A 368 -24.54 14.44 -1.07
CA PHE A 368 -24.43 13.98 -2.46
C PHE A 368 -25.78 13.97 -3.16
N ALA A 369 -26.80 13.35 -2.56
CA ALA A 369 -28.14 13.24 -3.17
C ALA A 369 -28.77 14.61 -3.46
N VAL A 370 -28.69 15.55 -2.52
CA VAL A 370 -29.23 16.90 -2.68
C VAL A 370 -28.51 17.65 -3.81
N ILE A 371 -27.17 17.58 -3.85
CA ILE A 371 -26.40 18.27 -4.90
C ILE A 371 -26.69 17.62 -6.26
N PHE A 372 -26.63 16.28 -6.34
CA PHE A 372 -26.87 15.54 -7.57
C PHE A 372 -28.27 15.77 -8.16
N VAL A 373 -29.30 15.69 -7.33
CA VAL A 373 -30.70 16.00 -7.73
C VAL A 373 -30.84 17.47 -8.10
N GLY A 374 -30.23 18.37 -7.34
CA GLY A 374 -30.30 19.81 -7.59
C GLY A 374 -29.65 20.20 -8.93
N ILE A 375 -28.44 19.70 -9.21
CA ILE A 375 -27.76 19.92 -10.50
C ILE A 375 -28.60 19.35 -11.65
N SER A 376 -29.07 18.12 -11.53
CA SER A 376 -29.89 17.47 -12.58
C SER A 376 -31.20 18.21 -12.85
N PHE A 377 -31.84 18.68 -11.75
CA PHE A 377 -33.09 19.47 -11.86
C PHE A 377 -32.85 20.80 -12.58
N LEU A 378 -31.85 21.58 -12.11
CA LEU A 378 -31.59 22.89 -12.69
C LEU A 378 -31.06 22.80 -14.12
N ALA A 379 -30.22 21.79 -14.43
CA ALA A 379 -29.75 21.56 -15.78
C ALA A 379 -30.90 21.18 -16.74
N SER A 380 -31.83 20.34 -16.28
CA SER A 380 -33.04 19.99 -17.05
C SER A 380 -33.96 21.20 -17.23
N TRP A 381 -34.16 22.02 -16.19
CA TRP A 381 -34.99 23.22 -16.24
C TRP A 381 -34.43 24.29 -17.19
N LEU A 382 -33.12 24.49 -17.17
CA LEU A 382 -32.41 25.46 -18.03
C LEU A 382 -32.08 24.94 -19.41
N HIS A 383 -32.46 23.69 -19.74
CA HIS A 383 -32.18 23.02 -21.01
C HIS A 383 -30.68 23.03 -21.35
N ILE A 384 -29.82 22.85 -20.36
CA ILE A 384 -28.36 22.78 -20.54
C ILE A 384 -28.04 21.54 -21.36
N VAL A 385 -27.17 21.71 -22.36
CA VAL A 385 -26.65 20.62 -23.20
C VAL A 385 -25.16 20.44 -22.86
N PRO A 386 -24.72 19.22 -22.52
CA PRO A 386 -23.31 18.99 -22.21
C PRO A 386 -22.44 19.24 -23.46
N ASP A 387 -21.28 19.84 -23.22
CA ASP A 387 -20.29 20.12 -24.27
C ASP A 387 -19.69 18.80 -24.80
N PRO A 388 -19.82 18.49 -26.13
CA PRO A 388 -19.29 17.25 -26.72
C PRO A 388 -17.77 17.14 -26.60
N HIS A 389 -17.05 18.26 -26.58
CA HIS A 389 -15.57 18.32 -26.53
C HIS A 389 -14.98 18.33 -25.13
N GLU A 390 -15.81 18.32 -24.08
CA GLU A 390 -15.36 18.39 -22.67
C GLU A 390 -14.57 19.66 -22.30
N VAL A 391 -14.74 20.76 -23.03
CA VAL A 391 -14.06 22.02 -22.72
C VAL A 391 -14.72 22.73 -21.54
N GLU A 392 -16.06 22.75 -21.49
CA GLU A 392 -16.83 23.33 -20.38
C GLU A 392 -17.73 22.29 -19.72
N THR A 393 -17.60 22.11 -18.41
CA THR A 393 -18.42 21.17 -17.62
C THR A 393 -19.87 21.69 -17.46
N VAL A 394 -20.83 20.78 -17.29
CA VAL A 394 -22.25 21.13 -17.03
C VAL A 394 -22.37 22.00 -15.77
N ASN A 395 -21.56 21.74 -14.74
CA ASN A 395 -21.53 22.54 -13.52
C ASN A 395 -21.07 23.99 -13.77
N SER A 396 -20.10 24.17 -14.69
CA SER A 396 -19.66 25.49 -15.15
C SER A 396 -20.76 26.23 -15.93
N GLN A 397 -21.38 25.55 -16.92
CA GLN A 397 -22.48 26.11 -17.72
C GLN A 397 -23.67 26.52 -16.82
N LEU A 398 -24.01 25.67 -15.84
CA LEU A 398 -25.07 25.96 -14.86
C LEU A 398 -24.75 27.22 -14.05
N THR A 399 -23.53 27.29 -13.52
CA THR A 399 -23.10 28.44 -12.70
C THR A 399 -23.09 29.72 -13.54
N ARG A 400 -22.53 29.67 -14.75
CA ARG A 400 -22.47 30.81 -15.68
C ARG A 400 -23.85 31.28 -16.06
N THR A 401 -24.79 30.36 -16.31
CA THR A 401 -26.17 30.70 -16.68
C THR A 401 -26.94 31.35 -15.53
N LEU A 402 -26.73 30.89 -14.29
CA LEU A 402 -27.47 31.42 -13.13
C LEU A 402 -26.93 32.77 -12.63
N VAL A 403 -25.60 32.92 -12.56
CA VAL A 403 -24.95 34.06 -11.87
C VAL A 403 -24.01 34.87 -12.76
N GLY A 404 -23.79 34.45 -14.03
CA GLY A 404 -22.83 35.07 -14.91
C GLY A 404 -21.37 34.73 -14.58
N ILE A 405 -20.43 35.26 -15.41
CA ILE A 405 -19.00 35.14 -15.16
C ILE A 405 -18.57 36.28 -14.22
N GLY A 406 -18.38 35.96 -12.94
CA GLY A 406 -18.00 36.90 -11.90
C GLY A 406 -17.25 36.19 -10.75
N PRO A 407 -16.93 36.90 -9.67
CA PRO A 407 -16.18 36.33 -8.54
C PRO A 407 -16.77 35.04 -7.98
N TYR A 408 -18.10 34.96 -7.92
CA TYR A 408 -18.80 33.76 -7.43
C TYR A 408 -18.60 32.55 -8.37
N TYR A 409 -18.63 32.77 -9.69
CA TYR A 409 -18.33 31.74 -10.68
C TYR A 409 -16.96 31.12 -10.44
N TYR A 410 -15.93 31.95 -10.25
CA TYR A 410 -14.59 31.46 -9.98
C TYR A 410 -14.50 30.74 -8.63
N ILE A 411 -15.21 31.21 -7.59
CA ILE A 411 -15.28 30.49 -6.30
C ILE A 411 -15.84 29.09 -6.51
N VAL A 412 -16.93 28.92 -7.26
CA VAL A 412 -17.51 27.59 -7.53
C VAL A 412 -16.54 26.71 -8.30
N GLN A 413 -15.88 27.24 -9.36
CA GLN A 413 -14.94 26.46 -10.17
C GLN A 413 -13.71 26.03 -9.35
N PHE A 414 -13.09 26.95 -8.59
CA PHE A 414 -11.95 26.62 -7.75
C PHE A 414 -12.31 25.67 -6.60
N ALA A 415 -13.47 25.86 -5.96
CA ALA A 415 -13.94 24.98 -4.91
C ALA A 415 -14.19 23.56 -5.46
N THR A 416 -14.81 23.45 -6.64
CA THR A 416 -15.03 22.17 -7.34
C THR A 416 -13.72 21.50 -7.71
N ALA A 417 -12.81 22.24 -8.35
CA ALA A 417 -11.49 21.74 -8.73
C ALA A 417 -10.71 21.23 -7.52
N LEU A 418 -10.64 22.04 -6.46
CA LEU A 418 -9.87 21.70 -5.26
C LEU A 418 -10.49 20.52 -4.52
N LEU A 419 -11.82 20.45 -4.38
CA LEU A 419 -12.48 19.30 -3.77
C LEU A 419 -12.22 18.01 -4.55
N LEU A 420 -12.37 18.03 -5.88
CA LEU A 420 -12.15 16.87 -6.75
C LEU A 420 -10.70 16.37 -6.68
N ILE A 421 -9.72 17.27 -6.72
CA ILE A 421 -8.30 16.90 -6.55
C ILE A 421 -8.07 16.32 -5.15
N LEU A 422 -8.63 16.94 -4.10
CA LEU A 422 -8.49 16.44 -2.73
C LEU A 422 -9.26 15.13 -2.48
N ALA A 423 -10.33 14.85 -3.25
CA ALA A 423 -11.06 13.59 -3.16
C ALA A 423 -10.16 12.39 -3.47
N ALA A 424 -9.18 12.55 -4.37
CA ALA A 424 -8.18 11.52 -4.64
C ALA A 424 -7.39 11.09 -3.38
N ASN A 425 -7.35 11.93 -2.33
CA ASN A 425 -6.64 11.62 -1.09
C ASN A 425 -7.26 10.42 -0.33
N THR A 426 -8.54 10.15 -0.48
CA THR A 426 -9.18 8.95 0.08
C THR A 426 -8.55 7.69 -0.47
N ALA A 427 -8.31 7.63 -1.79
CA ALA A 427 -7.64 6.51 -2.43
C ALA A 427 -6.17 6.39 -1.99
N PHE A 428 -5.45 7.50 -1.81
CA PHE A 428 -4.07 7.49 -1.24
C PHE A 428 -4.03 6.99 0.20
N ALA A 429 -5.15 7.06 0.92
CA ALA A 429 -5.29 6.49 2.25
C ALA A 429 -5.63 5.00 2.22
N ASP A 430 -6.58 4.61 1.40
CA ASP A 430 -7.24 3.30 1.49
C ASP A 430 -6.58 2.24 0.61
N PHE A 431 -6.04 2.61 -0.58
CA PHE A 431 -5.26 1.69 -1.42
C PHE A 431 -4.08 1.06 -0.66
N PRO A 432 -3.19 1.84 -0.01
CA PRO A 432 -2.09 1.24 0.73
C PRO A 432 -2.55 0.44 1.96
N ARG A 433 -3.67 0.82 2.58
CA ARG A 433 -4.25 0.08 3.72
C ARG A 433 -4.78 -1.28 3.27
N LEU A 434 -5.50 -1.34 2.15
CA LEU A 434 -5.98 -2.59 1.58
C LEU A 434 -4.80 -3.47 1.15
N ALA A 435 -3.79 -2.88 0.48
CA ALA A 435 -2.56 -3.59 0.12
C ALA A 435 -1.84 -4.17 1.35
N TYR A 436 -1.81 -3.45 2.48
CA TYR A 436 -1.29 -3.96 3.75
C TYR A 436 -2.05 -5.20 4.24
N PHE A 437 -3.39 -5.19 4.24
CA PHE A 437 -4.17 -6.37 4.65
C PHE A 437 -3.88 -7.56 3.73
N MET A 438 -3.83 -7.35 2.42
CA MET A 438 -3.53 -8.41 1.46
C MET A 438 -2.10 -8.94 1.61
N ALA A 439 -1.12 -8.07 1.94
CA ALA A 439 0.26 -8.49 2.20
C ALA A 439 0.38 -9.26 3.52
N ARG A 440 -0.33 -8.86 4.57
CA ARG A 440 -0.41 -9.59 5.83
C ARG A 440 -0.97 -11.00 5.63
N ASP A 441 -1.95 -11.13 4.75
CA ASP A 441 -2.56 -12.40 4.38
C ASP A 441 -1.74 -13.17 3.33
N LYS A 442 -0.49 -12.74 3.05
CA LYS A 442 0.49 -13.32 2.10
C LYS A 442 0.09 -13.27 0.61
N PHE A 443 -0.87 -12.44 0.22
CA PHE A 443 -1.26 -12.26 -1.18
C PHE A 443 -0.40 -11.24 -1.91
N LEU A 444 0.22 -10.29 -1.22
CA LEU A 444 1.12 -9.31 -1.78
C LEU A 444 2.53 -9.42 -1.17
N PRO A 445 3.57 -8.94 -1.89
CA PRO A 445 4.91 -8.90 -1.34
C PRO A 445 5.01 -8.16 -0.01
N ALA A 446 5.91 -8.61 0.87
CA ALA A 446 6.10 -8.07 2.21
C ALA A 446 6.37 -6.55 2.25
N HIS A 447 6.88 -5.96 1.17
CA HIS A 447 7.12 -4.50 1.07
C HIS A 447 5.84 -3.67 1.29
N PHE A 448 4.65 -4.21 0.98
CA PHE A 448 3.37 -3.56 1.22
C PHE A 448 2.93 -3.64 2.69
N ALA A 449 3.49 -4.59 3.45
CA ALA A 449 3.22 -4.73 4.88
C ALA A 449 4.05 -3.78 5.75
N PHE A 450 5.14 -3.19 5.22
CA PHE A 450 5.99 -2.29 5.98
C PHE A 450 5.46 -0.85 5.92
N ARG A 451 5.24 -0.27 7.09
CA ARG A 451 5.02 1.16 7.23
C ARG A 451 6.37 1.87 7.22
N GLY A 452 6.49 2.90 6.39
CA GLY A 452 7.70 3.73 6.35
C GLY A 452 7.93 4.51 7.64
N GLU A 453 9.04 5.24 7.73
CA GLU A 453 9.46 6.03 8.92
C GLU A 453 8.43 7.07 9.38
N ARG A 454 7.45 7.42 8.56
CA ARG A 454 6.34 8.33 8.88
C ARG A 454 5.00 7.63 8.99
N LEU A 455 5.00 6.35 9.35
CA LEU A 455 3.81 5.51 9.47
C LEU A 455 2.97 5.43 8.17
N ALA A 456 3.51 5.91 7.04
CA ALA A 456 2.87 5.85 5.73
C ALA A 456 3.34 4.61 4.95
N PHE A 457 2.43 4.02 4.20
CA PHE A 457 2.73 2.90 3.30
C PHE A 457 3.33 3.41 1.98
N SER A 458 4.58 3.84 2.00
CA SER A 458 5.23 4.56 0.90
C SER A 458 5.16 3.83 -0.44
N SER A 459 5.34 2.51 -0.45
CA SER A 459 5.28 1.70 -1.68
C SER A 459 3.89 1.75 -2.34
N GLY A 460 2.83 1.65 -1.54
CA GLY A 460 1.45 1.75 -2.04
C GLY A 460 1.14 3.12 -2.63
N ILE A 461 1.58 4.21 -1.98
CA ILE A 461 1.39 5.58 -2.46
C ILE A 461 2.07 5.81 -3.81
N ILE A 462 3.32 5.35 -3.97
CA ILE A 462 4.09 5.53 -5.21
C ILE A 462 3.47 4.74 -6.36
N ILE A 463 3.08 3.48 -6.11
CA ILE A 463 2.45 2.63 -7.13
C ILE A 463 1.11 3.21 -7.56
N LEU A 464 0.26 3.63 -6.61
CA LEU A 464 -1.03 4.26 -6.90
C LEU A 464 -0.84 5.50 -7.78
N ALA A 465 0.06 6.40 -7.40
CA ALA A 465 0.35 7.61 -8.15
C ALA A 465 0.86 7.31 -9.56
N GLY A 466 1.79 6.36 -9.70
CA GLY A 466 2.34 5.94 -10.99
C GLY A 466 1.27 5.37 -11.92
N LEU A 467 0.45 4.46 -11.42
CA LEU A 467 -0.64 3.87 -12.21
C LEU A 467 -1.70 4.90 -12.61
N ALA A 468 -2.10 5.79 -11.69
CA ALA A 468 -3.05 6.86 -11.99
C ALA A 468 -2.48 7.83 -13.03
N ALA A 469 -1.20 8.23 -12.92
CA ALA A 469 -0.56 9.10 -13.89
C ALA A 469 -0.50 8.46 -15.29
N VAL A 470 -0.20 7.16 -15.37
CA VAL A 470 -0.22 6.41 -16.65
C VAL A 470 -1.61 6.43 -17.26
N LEU A 471 -2.67 6.18 -16.48
CA LEU A 471 -4.05 6.22 -16.98
C LEU A 471 -4.43 7.63 -17.45
N ILE A 472 -4.10 8.68 -16.71
CA ILE A 472 -4.36 10.07 -17.11
C ILE A 472 -3.69 10.39 -18.45
N LEU A 473 -2.45 9.97 -18.66
CA LEU A 473 -1.73 10.17 -19.92
C LEU A 473 -2.34 9.37 -21.07
N LEU A 474 -2.70 8.10 -20.84
CA LEU A 474 -3.32 7.24 -21.86
C LEU A 474 -4.67 7.78 -22.33
N PHE A 475 -5.48 8.30 -21.42
CA PHE A 475 -6.80 8.85 -21.70
C PHE A 475 -6.80 10.37 -21.89
N GLN A 476 -5.62 11.01 -21.98
CA GLN A 476 -5.47 12.45 -22.18
C GLN A 476 -6.27 13.30 -21.19
N GLY A 477 -6.44 12.82 -19.95
CA GLY A 477 -7.21 13.50 -18.91
C GLY A 477 -8.73 13.55 -19.16
N SER A 478 -9.28 12.76 -20.09
CA SER A 478 -10.73 12.67 -20.32
C SER A 478 -11.41 11.88 -19.21
N VAL A 479 -12.38 12.50 -18.54
CA VAL A 479 -13.21 11.85 -17.52
C VAL A 479 -14.09 10.77 -18.15
N THR A 480 -14.77 11.11 -19.24
CA THR A 480 -15.67 10.20 -19.96
C THR A 480 -14.94 8.97 -20.50
N GLY A 481 -13.66 9.13 -20.88
CA GLY A 481 -12.81 8.00 -21.32
C GLY A 481 -12.42 7.04 -20.18
N LEU A 482 -12.25 7.54 -18.97
CA LEU A 482 -11.84 6.74 -17.79
C LEU A 482 -13.00 5.99 -17.13
N LEU A 483 -14.22 6.54 -17.16
CA LEU A 483 -15.40 6.01 -16.45
C LEU A 483 -15.83 4.59 -16.86
N PRO A 484 -15.68 4.14 -18.13
CA PRO A 484 -16.01 2.75 -18.50
C PRO A 484 -15.24 1.69 -17.73
N LEU A 485 -13.98 1.98 -17.36
CA LEU A 485 -13.15 1.07 -16.59
C LEU A 485 -13.57 1.03 -15.12
N TYR A 486 -14.11 2.14 -14.59
CA TYR A 486 -14.35 2.33 -13.16
C TYR A 486 -15.56 1.53 -12.64
N GLY A 487 -16.68 1.57 -13.35
CA GLY A 487 -17.97 1.06 -12.85
C GLY A 487 -17.96 -0.45 -12.53
N ILE A 488 -17.32 -1.29 -13.35
CA ILE A 488 -17.32 -2.74 -13.17
C ILE A 488 -16.68 -3.14 -11.84
N GLY A 489 -15.50 -2.60 -11.54
CA GLY A 489 -14.77 -2.92 -10.32
C GLY A 489 -15.60 -2.60 -9.08
N VAL A 490 -16.11 -1.38 -9.01
CA VAL A 490 -16.84 -0.89 -7.84
C VAL A 490 -18.13 -1.68 -7.61
N PHE A 491 -18.95 -1.89 -8.64
CA PHE A 491 -20.20 -2.64 -8.47
C PHE A 491 -19.98 -4.12 -8.21
N THR A 492 -18.88 -4.70 -8.71
CA THR A 492 -18.48 -6.08 -8.33
C THR A 492 -18.15 -6.15 -6.83
N ALA A 493 -17.38 -5.19 -6.32
CA ALA A 493 -17.03 -5.14 -4.90
C ALA A 493 -18.27 -4.92 -4.02
N PHE A 494 -19.18 -4.01 -4.41
CA PHE A 494 -20.45 -3.78 -3.70
C PHE A 494 -21.31 -5.03 -3.67
N THR A 495 -21.42 -5.73 -4.79
CA THR A 495 -22.20 -6.98 -4.91
C THR A 495 -21.64 -8.03 -3.97
N LEU A 496 -20.32 -8.26 -3.98
CA LEU A 496 -19.67 -9.25 -3.13
C LEU A 496 -19.77 -8.91 -1.65
N SER A 497 -19.58 -7.64 -1.29
CA SER A 497 -19.71 -7.19 0.10
C SER A 497 -21.13 -7.41 0.64
N GLN A 498 -22.15 -7.08 -0.15
CA GLN A 498 -23.55 -7.26 0.23
C GLN A 498 -23.93 -8.74 0.25
N ALA A 499 -23.50 -9.54 -0.73
CA ALA A 499 -23.68 -10.99 -0.74
C ALA A 499 -23.02 -11.66 0.47
N ALA A 500 -21.86 -11.18 0.88
CA ALA A 500 -21.17 -11.63 2.08
C ALA A 500 -22.00 -11.38 3.35
N LEU A 501 -22.63 -10.20 3.47
CA LEU A 501 -23.53 -9.91 4.58
C LEU A 501 -24.81 -10.78 4.54
N VAL A 502 -25.34 -11.11 3.35
CA VAL A 502 -26.45 -12.08 3.25
C VAL A 502 -26.04 -13.42 3.83
N ALA A 503 -24.85 -13.93 3.45
CA ALA A 503 -24.33 -15.19 3.97
C ALA A 503 -24.12 -15.13 5.51
N ARG A 504 -23.63 -14.00 6.01
CA ARG A 504 -23.44 -13.75 7.45
C ARG A 504 -24.78 -13.80 8.20
N TRP A 505 -25.76 -13.00 7.79
CA TRP A 505 -27.07 -12.96 8.47
C TRP A 505 -27.82 -14.28 8.38
N TRP A 506 -27.64 -15.03 7.30
CA TRP A 506 -28.20 -16.38 7.18
C TRP A 506 -27.59 -17.34 8.19
N ARG A 507 -26.30 -17.24 8.48
CA ARG A 507 -25.61 -18.08 9.49
C ARG A 507 -25.92 -17.68 10.93
N GLU A 508 -25.84 -16.37 11.24
CA GLU A 508 -25.96 -15.87 12.61
C GLU A 508 -27.40 -15.89 13.16
N ARG A 509 -28.40 -15.67 12.30
CA ARG A 509 -29.85 -15.66 12.63
C ARG A 509 -30.23 -14.89 13.91
N GLY A 510 -29.51 -13.82 14.26
CA GLY A 510 -29.79 -12.97 15.41
C GLY A 510 -31.08 -12.13 15.27
N PRO A 511 -31.48 -11.35 16.29
CA PRO A 511 -32.71 -10.55 16.24
C PRO A 511 -32.77 -9.64 15.00
N GLY A 512 -33.88 -9.73 14.24
CA GLY A 512 -34.10 -8.92 13.02
C GLY A 512 -33.27 -9.36 11.81
N TRP A 513 -32.70 -10.57 11.81
CA TRP A 513 -31.85 -11.07 10.74
C TRP A 513 -32.53 -11.10 9.36
N ARG A 514 -33.83 -11.42 9.29
CA ARG A 514 -34.58 -11.47 8.04
C ARG A 514 -34.61 -10.13 7.31
N LEU A 515 -34.90 -9.04 8.03
CA LEU A 515 -34.88 -7.69 7.44
C LEU A 515 -33.49 -7.31 6.98
N ARG A 516 -32.46 -7.59 7.79
CA ARG A 516 -31.07 -7.30 7.41
C ARG A 516 -30.64 -8.09 6.18
N LEU A 517 -31.00 -9.39 6.13
CA LEU A 517 -30.74 -10.25 4.98
C LEU A 517 -31.46 -9.73 3.73
N THR A 518 -32.76 -9.40 3.82
CA THR A 518 -33.53 -8.90 2.67
C THR A 518 -32.94 -7.61 2.11
N VAL A 519 -32.59 -6.65 2.97
CA VAL A 519 -31.95 -5.39 2.53
C VAL A 519 -30.64 -5.65 1.77
N ASN A 520 -29.77 -6.52 2.32
CA ASN A 520 -28.50 -6.85 1.64
C ASN A 520 -28.72 -7.69 0.39
N ALA A 521 -29.72 -8.57 0.37
CA ALA A 521 -30.05 -9.37 -0.82
C ALA A 521 -30.56 -8.49 -1.97
N VAL A 522 -31.46 -7.53 -1.66
CA VAL A 522 -31.91 -6.52 -2.64
C VAL A 522 -30.74 -5.69 -3.12
N GLY A 523 -29.88 -5.24 -2.22
CA GLY A 523 -28.68 -4.50 -2.55
C GLY A 523 -27.74 -5.27 -3.45
N ALA A 524 -27.42 -6.52 -3.10
CA ALA A 524 -26.56 -7.39 -3.90
C ALA A 524 -27.15 -7.65 -5.30
N ALA A 525 -28.45 -7.91 -5.39
CA ALA A 525 -29.13 -8.12 -6.68
C ALA A 525 -29.07 -6.85 -7.53
N THR A 526 -29.38 -5.68 -6.94
CA THR A 526 -29.39 -4.41 -7.66
C THR A 526 -27.99 -4.04 -8.15
N THR A 527 -26.97 -4.13 -7.28
CA THR A 527 -25.57 -3.83 -7.67
C THR A 527 -25.02 -4.85 -8.66
N ALA A 528 -25.42 -6.12 -8.61
CA ALA A 528 -25.08 -7.14 -9.60
C ALA A 528 -25.68 -6.80 -10.98
N ILE A 529 -26.95 -6.40 -11.02
CA ILE A 529 -27.58 -5.95 -12.26
C ILE A 529 -26.83 -4.76 -12.84
N VAL A 530 -26.46 -3.77 -12.02
CA VAL A 530 -25.69 -2.61 -12.48
C VAL A 530 -24.32 -3.05 -13.00
N ALA A 531 -23.61 -3.96 -12.31
CA ALA A 531 -22.33 -4.49 -12.78
C ALA A 531 -22.45 -5.15 -14.17
N VAL A 532 -23.50 -5.94 -14.38
CA VAL A 532 -23.78 -6.56 -15.68
C VAL A 532 -24.11 -5.51 -16.74
N VAL A 533 -24.95 -4.53 -16.40
CA VAL A 533 -25.32 -3.43 -17.31
C VAL A 533 -24.06 -2.66 -17.72
N VAL A 534 -23.20 -2.26 -16.79
CA VAL A 534 -21.91 -1.61 -17.08
C VAL A 534 -21.05 -2.49 -17.97
N GLY A 535 -20.91 -3.78 -17.62
CA GLY A 535 -20.11 -4.74 -18.37
C GLY A 535 -20.55 -4.87 -19.83
N VAL A 536 -21.85 -4.97 -20.06
CA VAL A 536 -22.42 -5.11 -21.43
C VAL A 536 -22.38 -3.80 -22.20
N THR A 537 -22.84 -2.69 -21.59
CA THR A 537 -23.02 -1.42 -22.31
C THR A 537 -21.71 -0.68 -22.58
N ARG A 538 -20.69 -0.92 -21.75
CA ARG A 538 -19.36 -0.28 -21.82
C ARG A 538 -18.26 -1.21 -22.33
N PHE A 539 -18.61 -2.47 -22.71
CA PHE A 539 -17.63 -3.47 -23.15
C PHE A 539 -16.72 -2.93 -24.27
N GLY A 540 -17.32 -2.40 -25.34
CA GLY A 540 -16.56 -1.83 -26.48
C GLY A 540 -15.80 -0.55 -26.15
N GLN A 541 -16.02 0.07 -24.98
CA GLN A 541 -15.34 1.30 -24.53
C GLN A 541 -14.19 1.05 -23.53
N GLY A 542 -13.77 -0.21 -23.37
CA GLY A 542 -12.64 -0.57 -22.51
C GLY A 542 -13.01 -1.31 -21.22
N ALA A 543 -14.31 -1.47 -20.89
CA ALA A 543 -14.74 -2.20 -19.70
C ALA A 543 -14.25 -3.66 -19.66
N TRP A 544 -14.04 -4.29 -20.84
CA TRP A 544 -13.44 -5.64 -20.98
C TRP A 544 -12.06 -5.75 -20.36
N VAL A 545 -11.28 -4.64 -20.33
CA VAL A 545 -9.93 -4.65 -19.73
C VAL A 545 -10.01 -5.00 -18.25
N VAL A 546 -10.97 -4.42 -17.53
CA VAL A 546 -11.15 -4.68 -16.09
C VAL A 546 -11.69 -6.10 -15.86
N LEU A 547 -12.57 -6.60 -16.75
CA LEU A 547 -13.08 -7.97 -16.69
C LEU A 547 -11.96 -9.02 -16.86
N VAL A 548 -10.90 -8.72 -17.60
CA VAL A 548 -9.73 -9.60 -17.76
C VAL A 548 -8.71 -9.34 -16.66
N LEU A 549 -8.50 -8.08 -16.29
CA LEU A 549 -7.49 -7.69 -15.30
C LEU A 549 -7.78 -8.26 -13.91
N ILE A 550 -9.04 -8.20 -13.43
CA ILE A 550 -9.39 -8.70 -12.09
C ILE A 550 -9.08 -10.20 -11.96
N PRO A 551 -9.54 -11.10 -12.84
CA PRO A 551 -9.16 -12.52 -12.78
C PRO A 551 -7.65 -12.74 -12.90
N ALA A 552 -6.95 -12.00 -13.77
CA ALA A 552 -5.50 -12.11 -13.91
C ALA A 552 -4.78 -11.74 -12.61
N LEU A 553 -5.19 -10.64 -11.94
CA LEU A 553 -4.67 -10.26 -10.63
C LEU A 553 -4.97 -11.34 -9.57
N VAL A 554 -6.18 -11.90 -9.53
CA VAL A 554 -6.53 -12.96 -8.58
C VAL A 554 -5.62 -14.19 -8.76
N VAL A 555 -5.38 -14.60 -10.02
CA VAL A 555 -4.47 -15.73 -10.31
C VAL A 555 -3.05 -15.41 -9.86
N LEU A 556 -2.57 -14.20 -10.14
CA LEU A 556 -1.24 -13.72 -9.71
C LEU A 556 -1.12 -13.76 -8.18
N LEU A 557 -2.10 -13.22 -7.46
CA LEU A 557 -2.10 -13.15 -5.99
C LEU A 557 -2.16 -14.54 -5.34
N LEU A 558 -2.94 -15.46 -5.91
CA LEU A 558 -2.96 -16.87 -5.48
C LEU A 558 -1.61 -17.54 -5.74
N GLY A 559 -0.95 -17.23 -6.84
CA GLY A 559 0.41 -17.69 -7.14
C GLY A 559 1.42 -17.21 -6.10
N ILE A 560 1.37 -15.92 -5.75
CA ILE A 560 2.22 -15.32 -4.71
C ILE A 560 1.97 -16.01 -3.36
N ARG A 561 0.73 -16.22 -2.97
CA ARG A 561 0.42 -16.91 -1.71
C ARG A 561 0.97 -18.33 -1.67
N ARG A 562 0.75 -19.13 -2.74
CA ARG A 562 1.29 -20.48 -2.84
C ARG A 562 2.81 -20.51 -2.67
N HIS A 563 3.50 -19.53 -3.28
CA HIS A 563 4.95 -19.39 -3.14
C HIS A 563 5.35 -19.11 -1.69
N PHE A 564 4.69 -18.16 -1.01
CA PHE A 564 4.97 -17.86 0.40
C PHE A 564 4.66 -19.02 1.34
N ASP A 565 3.56 -19.74 1.10
CA ASP A 565 3.19 -20.90 1.91
C ASP A 565 4.22 -22.03 1.73
N SER A 566 4.63 -22.31 0.49
CA SER A 566 5.70 -23.29 0.20
C SER A 566 7.03 -22.93 0.86
N ILE A 567 7.44 -21.65 0.84
CA ILE A 567 8.65 -21.18 1.55
C ILE A 567 8.48 -21.33 3.05
N THR A 568 7.30 -20.99 3.59
CA THR A 568 7.04 -21.11 5.04
C THR A 568 7.16 -22.57 5.48
N ASP A 569 6.57 -23.49 4.72
CA ASP A 569 6.63 -24.94 5.01
C ASP A 569 8.06 -25.46 4.96
N LEU A 570 8.85 -25.00 3.97
CA LEU A 570 10.26 -25.40 3.83
C LEU A 570 11.18 -24.82 4.92
N LEU A 571 10.83 -23.66 5.50
CA LEU A 571 11.63 -22.97 6.53
C LEU A 571 11.16 -23.26 7.95
N THR A 572 9.99 -23.86 8.13
CA THR A 572 9.46 -24.16 9.47
C THR A 572 10.19 -25.39 10.03
N LEU A 573 10.86 -25.20 11.18
CA LEU A 573 11.51 -26.30 11.88
C LEU A 573 10.45 -27.22 12.49
N ASP A 574 10.62 -28.53 12.33
CA ASP A 574 9.81 -29.51 13.06
C ASP A 574 10.37 -29.65 14.50
N PRO A 575 9.63 -29.21 15.53
CA PRO A 575 10.09 -29.32 16.93
C PRO A 575 10.32 -30.78 17.37
N ASN A 576 9.71 -31.74 16.67
CA ASN A 576 9.80 -33.15 16.98
C ASN A 576 10.94 -33.85 16.23
N ASN A 577 11.56 -33.17 15.25
CA ASN A 577 12.71 -33.70 14.53
C ASN A 577 14.03 -33.29 15.22
N PRO A 578 14.73 -34.21 15.89
CA PRO A 578 15.99 -33.88 16.56
C PRO A 578 17.06 -33.33 15.62
N ALA A 579 17.05 -33.75 14.35
CA ALA A 579 18.01 -33.30 13.35
C ALA A 579 17.85 -31.80 12.96
N GLU A 580 16.72 -31.20 13.24
CA GLU A 580 16.43 -29.78 12.93
C GLU A 580 16.65 -28.86 14.15
N ARG A 581 16.93 -29.43 15.31
CA ARG A 581 17.18 -28.64 16.51
C ARG A 581 18.56 -27.94 16.45
N PRO A 582 18.64 -26.61 16.60
CA PRO A 582 19.91 -25.87 16.50
C PRO A 582 20.98 -26.30 17.49
N ASP A 583 20.60 -26.80 18.67
CA ASP A 583 21.50 -27.31 19.70
C ASP A 583 22.09 -28.67 19.37
N GLN A 584 21.42 -29.45 18.52
CA GLN A 584 21.86 -30.77 18.06
C GLN A 584 22.55 -30.74 16.69
N LEU A 585 22.45 -29.64 15.97
CA LEU A 585 23.17 -29.40 14.71
C LEU A 585 24.70 -29.24 14.90
N ARG A 586 25.28 -29.75 15.99
CA ARG A 586 26.75 -29.83 16.18
C ARG A 586 27.30 -30.92 15.26
N MET A 587 27.43 -30.59 14.00
CA MET A 587 28.02 -31.47 13.01
C MET A 587 29.56 -31.45 13.15
N HIS A 588 30.19 -32.62 13.06
CA HIS A 588 31.61 -32.73 12.79
C HIS A 588 31.85 -32.38 11.32
N LEU A 589 31.81 -31.06 11.02
CA LEU A 589 31.97 -30.55 9.67
C LEU A 589 33.45 -30.33 9.36
N HIS A 590 33.89 -30.78 8.20
CA HIS A 590 35.14 -30.29 7.60
C HIS A 590 34.87 -28.88 7.06
N HIS A 591 35.48 -27.90 7.69
CA HIS A 591 35.28 -26.49 7.32
C HIS A 591 36.48 -26.00 6.48
N TYR A 592 36.25 -25.78 5.20
CA TYR A 592 37.23 -25.18 4.32
C TYR A 592 36.99 -23.68 4.21
N VAL A 593 38.01 -22.89 4.52
CA VAL A 593 37.99 -21.42 4.41
C VAL A 593 38.88 -21.03 3.23
N LEU A 594 38.29 -20.62 2.13
CA LEU A 594 38.98 -20.23 0.91
C LEU A 594 39.06 -18.70 0.83
N ILE A 595 40.24 -18.17 0.57
CA ILE A 595 40.48 -16.73 0.45
C ILE A 595 40.98 -16.46 -0.97
N PRO A 596 40.14 -16.04 -1.91
CA PRO A 596 40.61 -15.64 -3.25
C PRO A 596 41.46 -14.38 -3.12
N VAL A 597 42.71 -14.47 -3.59
CA VAL A 597 43.69 -13.37 -3.49
C VAL A 597 44.30 -13.08 -4.84
N PRO A 598 44.21 -11.83 -5.35
CA PRO A 598 44.96 -11.42 -6.51
C PRO A 598 46.46 -11.18 -6.20
N ASP A 599 46.74 -10.74 -4.97
CA ASP A 599 48.07 -10.51 -4.40
C ASP A 599 48.01 -10.51 -2.88
N LEU A 600 49.14 -10.69 -2.20
CA LEU A 600 49.24 -10.53 -0.75
C LEU A 600 49.36 -9.05 -0.38
N ASN A 601 48.21 -8.44 -0.13
CA ASN A 601 48.05 -7.04 0.30
C ASN A 601 47.41 -6.95 1.67
N ARG A 602 47.18 -5.72 2.18
CA ARG A 602 46.56 -5.48 3.50
C ARG A 602 45.16 -6.04 3.63
N ALA A 603 44.36 -6.01 2.56
CA ALA A 603 43.03 -6.58 2.58
C ALA A 603 43.07 -8.11 2.68
N ALA A 604 43.97 -8.76 1.92
CA ALA A 604 44.22 -10.21 2.02
C ALA A 604 44.73 -10.58 3.41
N ALA A 605 45.69 -9.82 3.96
CA ALA A 605 46.21 -10.05 5.35
C ALA A 605 45.10 -9.96 6.41
N ARG A 606 44.17 -8.99 6.26
CA ARG A 606 43.01 -8.86 7.17
C ARG A 606 42.05 -10.05 7.04
N ALA A 607 41.81 -10.54 5.83
CA ALA A 607 41.00 -11.73 5.61
C ALA A 607 41.65 -12.99 6.21
N ILE A 608 42.98 -13.13 6.11
CA ILE A 608 43.73 -14.22 6.74
C ILE A 608 43.62 -14.13 8.25
N ALA A 609 43.80 -12.95 8.85
CA ALA A 609 43.65 -12.75 10.28
C ALA A 609 42.25 -13.11 10.79
N TYR A 610 41.21 -12.76 10.03
CA TYR A 610 39.83 -13.17 10.32
C TYR A 610 39.66 -14.70 10.21
N ALA A 611 40.20 -15.34 9.14
CA ALA A 611 40.17 -16.80 9.01
C ALA A 611 40.81 -17.51 10.21
N TRP A 612 41.94 -17.00 10.74
CA TRP A 612 42.55 -17.54 11.95
C TRP A 612 41.64 -17.44 13.17
N SER A 613 40.83 -16.41 13.29
CA SER A 613 39.86 -16.29 14.40
C SER A 613 38.79 -17.37 14.41
N LEU A 614 38.53 -18.01 13.26
CA LEU A 614 37.56 -19.10 13.13
C LEU A 614 38.12 -20.46 13.63
N THR A 615 39.46 -20.61 13.72
CA THR A 615 40.09 -21.87 14.12
C THR A 615 39.96 -22.19 15.61
N GLY A 616 39.66 -21.20 16.45
CA GLY A 616 39.53 -21.36 17.92
C GLY A 616 38.30 -22.09 18.42
N ALA A 617 37.37 -22.47 17.56
CA ALA A 617 36.09 -23.08 17.95
C ALA A 617 36.08 -24.63 17.99
N GLY A 618 37.25 -25.30 17.96
CA GLY A 618 37.36 -26.75 18.17
C GLY A 618 37.00 -27.63 16.99
N GLY A 619 36.98 -27.10 15.77
CA GLY A 619 36.67 -27.83 14.52
C GLY A 619 37.89 -28.01 13.60
N ASN A 620 37.86 -29.01 12.72
CA ASN A 620 38.81 -29.19 11.62
C ASN A 620 38.61 -28.07 10.56
N VAL A 621 39.24 -26.91 10.77
CA VAL A 621 39.19 -25.78 9.83
C VAL A 621 40.46 -25.79 8.98
N VAL A 622 40.30 -25.91 7.68
CA VAL A 622 41.41 -25.84 6.69
C VAL A 622 41.33 -24.47 6.00
N ILE A 623 42.36 -23.64 6.20
CA ILE A 623 42.46 -22.31 5.58
C ILE A 623 43.37 -22.39 4.36
N GLN A 624 42.85 -21.92 3.21
CA GLN A 624 43.61 -21.90 1.94
C GLN A 624 43.42 -20.55 1.26
N ALA A 625 44.52 -19.92 0.88
CA ALA A 625 44.47 -18.82 -0.07
C ALA A 625 44.46 -19.36 -1.50
N VAL A 626 43.65 -18.81 -2.36
CA VAL A 626 43.49 -19.28 -3.73
C VAL A 626 43.82 -18.14 -4.69
N HIS A 627 44.88 -18.34 -5.48
CA HIS A 627 45.29 -17.44 -6.56
C HIS A 627 44.94 -18.05 -7.91
N VAL A 628 44.18 -17.31 -8.72
CA VAL A 628 43.81 -17.74 -10.09
C VAL A 628 44.54 -16.85 -11.06
N THR A 629 45.40 -17.40 -11.90
CA THR A 629 46.20 -16.66 -12.88
C THR A 629 46.36 -17.43 -14.18
N ASP A 630 46.66 -16.72 -15.26
CA ASP A 630 47.12 -17.26 -16.56
C ASP A 630 48.62 -17.00 -16.79
N ASP A 631 49.33 -16.36 -15.87
CA ASP A 631 50.73 -15.95 -15.94
C ASP A 631 51.56 -16.69 -14.87
N ALA A 632 52.48 -17.53 -15.33
CA ALA A 632 53.36 -18.32 -14.47
C ALA A 632 54.34 -17.44 -13.68
N ASP A 633 54.89 -16.38 -14.31
CA ASP A 633 55.85 -15.49 -13.65
C ASP A 633 55.20 -14.74 -12.46
N SER A 634 53.93 -14.35 -12.62
CA SER A 634 53.11 -13.72 -11.54
C SER A 634 52.84 -14.70 -10.40
N ALA A 635 52.61 -15.98 -10.74
CA ALA A 635 52.39 -17.04 -9.76
C ALA A 635 53.65 -17.28 -8.89
N ASP A 636 54.83 -17.35 -9.52
CA ASP A 636 56.10 -17.57 -8.83
C ASP A 636 56.48 -16.40 -7.90
N GLN A 637 56.29 -15.16 -8.35
CA GLN A 637 56.50 -13.97 -7.55
C GLN A 637 55.55 -13.94 -6.31
N LEU A 638 54.30 -14.31 -6.51
CA LEU A 638 53.37 -14.39 -5.38
C LEU A 638 53.76 -15.51 -4.42
N HIS A 639 54.24 -16.66 -4.93
CA HIS A 639 54.65 -17.79 -4.12
C HIS A 639 55.83 -17.43 -3.21
N GLU A 640 56.88 -16.80 -3.76
CA GLU A 640 58.03 -16.31 -2.97
C GLU A 640 57.62 -15.29 -1.89
N LYS A 641 56.76 -14.37 -2.28
CA LYS A 641 56.20 -13.36 -1.34
C LYS A 641 55.39 -14.02 -0.22
N TRP A 642 54.61 -15.08 -0.58
CA TRP A 642 53.76 -15.82 0.34
C TRP A 642 54.56 -16.61 1.38
N GLU A 643 55.57 -17.36 0.97
CA GLU A 643 56.43 -18.11 1.87
C GLU A 643 57.15 -17.23 2.89
N ARG A 644 57.50 -16.02 2.51
CA ARG A 644 58.17 -15.05 3.36
C ARG A 644 57.23 -14.38 4.35
N LEU A 645 55.99 -14.06 3.97
CA LEU A 645 55.09 -13.21 4.75
C LEU A 645 53.87 -13.94 5.35
N ALA A 646 53.50 -15.08 4.82
CA ALA A 646 52.32 -15.83 5.25
C ALA A 646 52.53 -17.36 5.31
N PRO A 647 53.67 -17.88 5.86
CA PRO A 647 54.03 -19.31 5.75
C PRO A 647 53.03 -20.24 6.46
N GLY A 648 52.13 -19.73 7.29
CA GLY A 648 51.16 -20.53 8.04
C GLY A 648 49.84 -20.79 7.32
N VAL A 649 49.65 -20.25 6.09
CA VAL A 649 48.44 -20.46 5.28
C VAL A 649 48.83 -21.06 3.91
N GLN A 650 48.22 -22.17 3.57
CA GLN A 650 48.45 -22.83 2.30
C GLN A 650 48.02 -21.94 1.11
N LEU A 651 48.92 -21.65 0.20
CA LEU A 651 48.62 -21.01 -1.08
C LEU A 651 48.31 -22.08 -2.14
N VAL A 652 47.15 -21.96 -2.76
CA VAL A 652 46.74 -22.78 -3.91
C VAL A 652 46.72 -21.90 -5.15
N ILE A 653 47.54 -22.28 -6.16
CA ILE A 653 47.58 -21.60 -7.44
C ILE A 653 46.74 -22.40 -8.43
N ILE A 654 45.84 -21.74 -9.12
CA ILE A 654 44.96 -22.31 -10.15
C ILE A 654 45.31 -21.65 -11.49
N GLU A 655 45.87 -22.40 -12.37
CA GLU A 655 46.13 -21.93 -13.76
C GLU A 655 44.82 -21.85 -14.55
N ALA A 656 44.54 -20.72 -15.12
CA ALA A 656 43.30 -20.43 -15.84
C ALA A 656 43.61 -19.89 -17.26
N PRO A 657 43.87 -20.76 -18.25
CA PRO A 657 44.31 -20.34 -19.58
C PRO A 657 43.28 -19.47 -20.33
N TYR A 658 42.05 -19.44 -19.88
CA TYR A 658 40.95 -18.62 -20.46
C TYR A 658 40.71 -17.27 -19.79
N ARG A 659 41.61 -16.80 -18.92
CA ARG A 659 41.55 -15.49 -18.24
C ARG A 659 40.24 -15.22 -17.45
N THR A 660 39.63 -16.26 -16.93
CA THR A 660 38.42 -16.15 -16.11
C THR A 660 38.71 -16.53 -14.67
N LEU A 661 38.32 -15.71 -13.72
CA LEU A 661 38.52 -15.96 -12.29
C LEU A 661 37.41 -16.84 -11.68
N VAL A 662 36.16 -16.56 -12.05
CA VAL A 662 34.98 -17.16 -11.41
C VAL A 662 34.88 -18.66 -11.67
N GLY A 663 35.00 -19.06 -12.93
CA GLY A 663 34.84 -20.46 -13.34
C GLY A 663 35.80 -21.43 -12.64
N PRO A 664 37.14 -21.18 -12.68
CA PRO A 664 38.14 -22.02 -12.04
C PRO A 664 37.95 -22.12 -10.51
N LEU A 665 37.65 -21.00 -9.84
CA LEU A 665 37.33 -21.00 -8.38
C LEU A 665 36.10 -21.85 -8.05
N LEU A 666 35.05 -21.74 -8.85
CA LEU A 666 33.85 -22.56 -8.63
C LEU A 666 34.12 -24.04 -8.81
N ARG A 667 34.95 -24.42 -9.81
CA ARG A 667 35.38 -25.82 -10.00
C ARG A 667 36.25 -26.33 -8.85
N TYR A 668 37.04 -25.45 -8.25
CA TYR A 668 37.83 -25.81 -7.07
C TYR A 668 36.96 -26.07 -5.87
N VAL A 669 35.95 -25.22 -5.65
CA VAL A 669 34.90 -25.44 -4.62
C VAL A 669 34.19 -26.77 -4.86
N ASP A 670 33.77 -27.05 -6.10
CA ASP A 670 33.14 -28.34 -6.47
C ASP A 670 34.05 -29.54 -6.18
N ALA A 671 35.35 -29.40 -6.39
CA ALA A 671 36.30 -30.49 -6.11
C ALA A 671 36.45 -30.77 -4.64
N ILE A 672 36.42 -29.73 -3.80
CA ILE A 672 36.43 -29.88 -2.33
C ILE A 672 35.12 -30.53 -1.84
N GLU A 673 33.97 -30.08 -2.32
CA GLU A 673 32.67 -30.65 -1.95
C GLU A 673 32.54 -32.12 -2.33
N ARG A 674 33.09 -32.55 -3.48
CA ARG A 674 33.08 -33.95 -3.93
C ARG A 674 34.03 -34.88 -3.17
N ARG A 675 35.06 -34.32 -2.53
CA ARG A 675 36.05 -35.11 -1.80
C ARG A 675 35.54 -35.68 -0.46
N HIS A 676 34.49 -35.12 0.06
CA HIS A 676 33.90 -35.51 1.34
C HIS A 676 32.48 -36.00 1.18
N PRO A 677 31.98 -36.90 2.06
CA PRO A 677 30.60 -37.40 2.02
C PRO A 677 29.58 -36.26 2.05
N GLU A 678 28.43 -36.49 1.47
CA GLU A 678 27.34 -35.51 1.47
C GLU A 678 26.99 -35.07 2.89
N GLY A 679 26.98 -33.76 3.12
CA GLY A 679 26.62 -33.14 4.40
C GLY A 679 27.75 -32.89 5.40
N ALA A 680 28.96 -33.44 5.16
CA ALA A 680 30.08 -33.32 6.11
C ALA A 680 31.04 -32.14 5.84
N THR A 681 30.79 -31.34 4.81
CA THR A 681 31.68 -30.22 4.41
C THR A 681 30.92 -28.91 4.23
N ILE A 682 31.47 -27.84 4.82
CA ILE A 682 31.08 -26.47 4.53
C ILE A 682 32.29 -25.75 3.92
N VAL A 683 32.09 -25.06 2.82
CA VAL A 683 33.09 -24.21 2.20
C VAL A 683 32.74 -22.75 2.46
N THR A 684 33.60 -22.02 3.15
CA THR A 684 33.45 -20.56 3.35
C THR A 684 34.42 -19.83 2.45
N VAL A 685 33.90 -19.01 1.55
CA VAL A 685 34.72 -18.15 0.69
C VAL A 685 34.77 -16.75 1.32
N LEU A 686 35.96 -16.37 1.81
CA LEU A 686 36.22 -15.05 2.37
C LEU A 686 36.71 -14.12 1.26
N LEU A 687 35.92 -13.12 0.93
CA LEU A 687 36.23 -12.15 -0.12
C LEU A 687 36.88 -10.91 0.48
N PRO A 688 38.20 -10.70 0.30
CA PRO A 688 38.85 -9.43 0.66
C PRO A 688 38.35 -8.33 -0.27
N GLU A 689 37.71 -7.33 0.28
CA GLU A 689 37.18 -6.18 -0.47
C GLU A 689 37.81 -4.91 0.06
N PHE A 690 38.42 -4.10 -0.80
CA PHE A 690 38.80 -2.75 -0.41
C PHE A 690 37.67 -1.78 -0.70
N ILE A 691 37.45 -0.86 0.24
CA ILE A 691 36.40 0.15 0.11
C ILE A 691 37.08 1.51 -0.07
N PRO A 692 36.95 2.13 -1.25
CA PRO A 692 37.47 3.47 -1.50
C PRO A 692 36.64 4.53 -0.78
N ALA A 693 37.20 5.75 -0.63
CA ALA A 693 36.56 6.86 0.08
C ALA A 693 35.28 7.35 -0.64
N HIS A 694 35.27 7.35 -1.96
CA HIS A 694 34.19 7.90 -2.76
C HIS A 694 33.48 6.82 -3.57
N TRP A 695 32.17 6.89 -3.65
CA TRP A 695 31.33 5.90 -4.36
C TRP A 695 31.65 5.76 -5.86
N TRP A 696 32.09 6.83 -6.52
CA TRP A 696 32.44 6.83 -7.96
C TRP A 696 33.77 6.11 -8.23
N GLU A 697 34.66 6.01 -7.25
CA GLU A 697 35.92 5.26 -7.36
C GLU A 697 35.67 3.77 -7.54
N HIS A 698 34.51 3.25 -7.07
CA HIS A 698 34.10 1.87 -7.34
C HIS A 698 33.94 1.58 -8.85
N LEU A 699 33.67 2.59 -9.68
CA LEU A 699 33.55 2.42 -11.13
C LEU A 699 34.93 2.20 -11.80
N LEU A 700 36.02 2.59 -11.14
CA LEU A 700 37.39 2.44 -11.66
C LEU A 700 37.99 1.07 -11.33
N HIS A 701 37.33 0.28 -10.47
CA HIS A 701 37.84 -1.02 -10.04
C HIS A 701 36.95 -2.17 -10.52
N THR A 702 37.60 -3.33 -10.74
CA THR A 702 36.90 -4.54 -11.15
C THR A 702 35.97 -5.01 -10.04
N GLN A 703 34.68 -5.18 -10.34
CA GLN A 703 33.65 -5.65 -9.41
C GLN A 703 33.74 -7.18 -9.15
N THR A 704 34.96 -7.71 -9.04
CA THR A 704 35.22 -9.16 -8.95
C THR A 704 34.57 -9.81 -7.75
N ALA A 705 34.60 -9.12 -6.59
CA ALA A 705 33.96 -9.63 -5.38
C ALA A 705 32.43 -9.71 -5.55
N LEU A 706 31.80 -8.75 -6.23
CA LEU A 706 30.37 -8.78 -6.51
C LEU A 706 29.99 -9.92 -7.47
N MET A 707 30.79 -10.14 -8.51
CA MET A 707 30.60 -11.27 -9.44
C MET A 707 30.75 -12.62 -8.74
N LEU A 708 31.74 -12.75 -7.87
CA LEU A 708 31.93 -13.97 -7.08
C LEU A 708 30.79 -14.19 -6.08
N LYS A 709 30.32 -13.16 -5.39
CA LYS A 709 29.12 -13.24 -4.54
C LYS A 709 27.91 -13.74 -5.31
N GLY A 710 27.63 -13.16 -6.47
CA GLY A 710 26.52 -13.57 -7.32
C GLY A 710 26.62 -15.03 -7.77
N ALA A 711 27.80 -15.46 -8.16
CA ALA A 711 28.02 -16.84 -8.63
C ALA A 711 27.96 -17.89 -7.49
N LEU A 712 28.40 -17.53 -6.29
CA LEU A 712 28.42 -18.42 -5.13
C LEU A 712 27.06 -18.46 -4.39
N LEU A 713 26.21 -17.44 -4.53
CA LEU A 713 24.93 -17.31 -3.82
C LEU A 713 23.99 -18.52 -4.04
N PHE A 714 24.04 -19.10 -5.23
CA PHE A 714 23.16 -20.23 -5.60
C PHE A 714 23.72 -21.61 -5.22
N ARG A 715 24.79 -21.66 -4.42
CA ARG A 715 25.40 -22.92 -3.97
C ARG A 715 24.96 -23.26 -2.55
N PRO A 716 24.32 -24.40 -2.32
CA PRO A 716 23.66 -24.73 -1.04
C PRO A 716 24.64 -24.96 0.12
N ARG A 717 25.91 -25.30 -0.16
CA ARG A 717 26.92 -25.64 0.87
C ARG A 717 28.07 -24.62 0.97
N THR A 718 27.96 -23.52 0.25
CA THR A 718 28.98 -22.47 0.22
C THR A 718 28.52 -21.25 0.98
N VAL A 719 29.26 -20.84 1.99
CA VAL A 719 29.08 -19.60 2.73
C VAL A 719 29.99 -18.52 2.13
N VAL A 720 29.45 -17.34 1.88
CA VAL A 720 30.23 -16.22 1.35
C VAL A 720 30.30 -15.12 2.38
N THR A 721 31.51 -14.74 2.78
CA THR A 721 31.76 -13.68 3.77
C THR A 721 32.62 -12.58 3.15
N SER A 722 32.15 -11.34 3.15
CA SER A 722 32.95 -10.17 2.78
C SER A 722 33.79 -9.67 3.94
N ILE A 723 35.06 -9.39 3.69
CA ILE A 723 35.98 -8.78 4.62
C ILE A 723 36.34 -7.39 4.09
N PRO A 724 35.65 -6.34 4.51
CA PRO A 724 35.91 -4.99 4.02
C PRO A 724 37.20 -4.44 4.63
N TYR A 725 38.01 -3.81 3.78
CA TYR A 725 39.19 -3.05 4.15
C TYR A 725 39.00 -1.60 3.66
N HIS A 726 38.87 -0.68 4.58
CA HIS A 726 38.73 0.74 4.27
C HIS A 726 40.11 1.36 4.02
N LEU A 727 40.27 2.03 2.89
CA LEU A 727 41.57 2.60 2.48
C LEU A 727 41.98 3.83 3.31
N TYR A 728 41.03 4.48 3.99
CA TYR A 728 41.20 5.79 4.64
C TYR A 728 40.69 5.78 6.09
N ASP A 729 40.75 4.64 6.76
CA ASP A 729 40.52 4.56 8.24
C ASP A 729 41.81 4.84 9.02
#